data_e08b35359bc69826c588080fa82214d0
#
_entry.id   e08b35359bc69826c588080fa82214d0
#
_cell.length_a   1.000
_cell.length_b   1.000
_cell.length_c   1.000
_cell.angle_alpha   90.00
_cell.angle_beta   90.00
_cell.angle_gamma   90.00
#
_symmetry.space_group_name_H-M   'P 1'
#
loop_
_entity.id
_entity.type
_entity.pdbx_description
1 polymer ?
#
loop_
_entity_poly.entity_id
_entity_poly.type
_entity_poly.pdbx_seq_one_letter_code
_entity_poly.pdbx_strand_id
1 'polypeptide(L)'
;MHPVFKPLTLVLLLSLYGTVHAACVDDRSTVFAGTVDSGVANKPIADSCLNDLVVDSQAEGANWGNHGEFVAALLKQTRDWRRTKLITTQDRVKLIYAAARSEVGKTLLVKIAAFNDFHGNLQSPGTFRNAAGVALPAGGIDTLAAYVRNIRDKSPNSVTVSAGDLIGASPLVSALFHDEPTIEGMNLLGLDFNAVGNHEFDEGHDELLRMQNGGCHPTDSNSCKGDQVGTPYPFEGAKFNFLAANVVDKTSGKTLFPAFGVKNFKGNKLAFVGMTLEGTPSIVTPSGISTLEFKDEADTVNALVPKLKAKNINALVVLIHEGGVATGNFTNCPGISGAIVDIVSRLDDAVDLVISGHTHQAYLCNLPNRVGRLIPVTSAGSFGRLVSEIDLTINTATRDVSLVNASNLIVDRTPGGVTPVASLTTLVNNYSALAAPIANQALGSITTDIARTQNAGGESALGDVIADAQLESTAPAALGGAVVAFMNPGGIRADFTYPSSASGEGDGVVTYGEAFTVQPFGNSLVTKTLTGQQIYDLLEQQWGALQPFGRILQVSNGFSYQHMFDTTAASFAAQKGGKFVCDGSVKLNGVAIDKTVAYRVTMNSFLADGGDNFTVFKLGTSQLGGAVDLDSMQDYFAAHSPVAPGAQNRIVKVTSCAAAT
;
A
#
# COMPACT_ATOMS: atom_id res chain seq x y z
N MET A 1 22.76 -48.19 -46.10
CA MET A 1 22.25 -49.36 -46.75
C MET A 1 20.75 -49.42 -46.60
N HIS A 2 20.07 -49.53 -47.72
CA HIS A 2 18.64 -49.34 -47.94
C HIS A 2 17.75 -50.47 -47.38
N PRO A 3 16.43 -50.24 -47.33
CA PRO A 3 15.47 -50.83 -46.41
C PRO A 3 14.81 -52.10 -46.94
N VAL A 4 14.22 -52.84 -45.99
CA VAL A 4 13.39 -54.01 -46.33
C VAL A 4 11.94 -53.67 -46.09
N PHE A 5 11.14 -53.60 -47.16
CA PHE A 5 9.68 -53.56 -47.16
C PHE A 5 9.12 -54.93 -46.71
N LYS A 6 8.08 -54.89 -45.85
CA LYS A 6 7.16 -56.01 -45.65
C LYS A 6 5.71 -55.56 -45.93
N PRO A 7 4.86 -56.44 -46.46
CA PRO A 7 3.63 -56.06 -47.10
C PRO A 7 2.46 -55.83 -46.21
N LEU A 8 1.60 -54.90 -46.67
CA LEU A 8 0.32 -54.48 -46.08
C LEU A 8 -0.70 -55.62 -46.17
N THR A 9 -1.19 -56.12 -45.05
CA THR A 9 -2.39 -56.96 -44.97
C THR A 9 -3.58 -56.07 -44.75
N LEU A 10 -4.42 -55.95 -45.79
CA LEU A 10 -5.69 -55.18 -45.77
C LEU A 10 -6.72 -55.96 -44.95
N VAL A 11 -6.99 -55.52 -43.71
CA VAL A 11 -8.13 -55.99 -42.93
C VAL A 11 -9.27 -54.99 -43.14
N LEU A 12 -10.30 -55.44 -43.85
CA LEU A 12 -11.57 -54.71 -44.04
C LEU A 12 -12.32 -54.71 -42.72
N LEU A 13 -12.18 -53.62 -41.93
CA LEU A 13 -13.08 -53.34 -40.80
C LEU A 13 -14.24 -52.52 -41.33
N LEU A 14 -15.42 -53.14 -41.35
CA LEU A 14 -16.70 -52.43 -41.48
C LEU A 14 -16.80 -51.42 -40.32
N SER A 15 -16.57 -50.15 -40.62
CA SER A 15 -16.89 -49.06 -39.70
C SER A 15 -18.40 -48.86 -39.66
N LEU A 16 -19.04 -49.28 -38.58
CA LEU A 16 -20.32 -48.74 -38.14
C LEU A 16 -20.14 -47.21 -38.01
N TYR A 17 -20.66 -46.47 -38.97
CA TYR A 17 -20.87 -45.03 -38.80
C TYR A 17 -21.92 -44.82 -37.71
N GLY A 18 -21.50 -44.80 -36.47
CA GLY A 18 -22.20 -44.08 -35.42
C GLY A 18 -22.13 -42.60 -35.78
N THR A 19 -23.25 -41.98 -36.04
CA THR A 19 -23.35 -40.52 -36.11
C THR A 19 -22.91 -39.99 -34.76
N VAL A 20 -21.65 -39.53 -34.66
CA VAL A 20 -21.22 -38.67 -33.54
C VAL A 20 -22.07 -37.40 -33.69
N HIS A 21 -23.10 -37.28 -32.91
CA HIS A 21 -23.81 -36.01 -32.79
C HIS A 21 -22.83 -35.05 -32.16
N ALA A 22 -22.51 -33.97 -32.86
CA ALA A 22 -21.80 -32.86 -32.30
C ALA A 22 -22.48 -32.45 -30.96
N ALA A 23 -21.78 -32.52 -29.88
CA ALA A 23 -22.30 -32.05 -28.60
C ALA A 23 -22.28 -30.53 -28.65
N CYS A 24 -23.45 -29.91 -28.72
CA CYS A 24 -23.60 -28.47 -28.50
C CYS A 24 -23.11 -28.16 -27.10
N VAL A 25 -22.25 -27.19 -26.93
CA VAL A 25 -21.86 -26.65 -25.62
C VAL A 25 -23.03 -25.86 -25.04
N ASP A 26 -23.70 -25.07 -25.89
CA ASP A 26 -24.99 -24.44 -25.61
C ASP A 26 -26.11 -25.22 -26.33
N ASP A 27 -26.81 -26.07 -25.59
CA ASP A 27 -27.83 -26.99 -26.08
C ASP A 27 -29.26 -26.41 -26.18
N ARG A 28 -29.42 -25.09 -25.95
CA ARG A 28 -30.71 -24.41 -26.14
C ARG A 28 -31.24 -24.68 -27.53
N SER A 29 -32.58 -24.89 -27.63
CA SER A 29 -33.26 -25.25 -28.88
C SER A 29 -33.25 -24.15 -29.95
N THR A 30 -33.02 -22.89 -29.52
CA THR A 30 -32.94 -21.70 -30.38
C THR A 30 -31.66 -20.94 -30.16
N VAL A 31 -31.26 -20.12 -31.14
CA VAL A 31 -30.07 -19.26 -31.06
C VAL A 31 -30.42 -18.00 -30.27
N PHE A 32 -29.56 -17.69 -29.29
CA PHE A 32 -29.65 -16.50 -28.46
C PHE A 32 -28.62 -15.44 -28.86
N ALA A 33 -28.89 -14.20 -28.51
CA ALA A 33 -27.93 -13.11 -28.44
C ALA A 33 -27.96 -12.56 -26.99
N GLY A 34 -27.00 -12.94 -26.17
CA GLY A 34 -27.08 -12.74 -24.73
C GLY A 34 -28.27 -13.48 -24.12
N THR A 35 -29.19 -12.74 -23.53
CA THR A 35 -30.43 -13.28 -22.96
C THR A 35 -31.62 -13.24 -23.91
N VAL A 36 -31.46 -12.69 -25.13
CA VAL A 36 -32.54 -12.50 -26.09
C VAL A 36 -32.65 -13.70 -27.04
N ASP A 37 -33.75 -14.45 -26.94
CA ASP A 37 -34.08 -15.54 -27.88
C ASP A 37 -34.41 -14.98 -29.27
N SER A 38 -33.72 -15.46 -30.29
CA SER A 38 -33.99 -15.09 -31.68
C SER A 38 -35.16 -15.85 -32.29
N GLY A 39 -35.59 -16.96 -31.71
CA GLY A 39 -36.55 -17.89 -32.28
C GLY A 39 -36.03 -18.61 -33.56
N VAL A 40 -34.73 -18.62 -33.77
CA VAL A 40 -34.08 -19.36 -34.86
C VAL A 40 -33.57 -20.69 -34.30
N ALA A 41 -33.90 -21.81 -34.95
CA ALA A 41 -33.48 -23.13 -34.48
C ALA A 41 -31.95 -23.25 -34.37
N ASN A 42 -31.47 -23.72 -33.23
CA ASN A 42 -30.07 -24.02 -33.00
C ASN A 42 -29.70 -25.30 -33.73
N LYS A 43 -28.92 -25.18 -34.79
CA LYS A 43 -28.56 -26.30 -35.69
C LYS A 43 -27.14 -26.72 -35.44
N PRO A 44 -26.84 -28.03 -35.43
CA PRO A 44 -25.46 -28.52 -35.37
C PRO A 44 -24.68 -28.15 -36.64
N ILE A 45 -23.42 -27.75 -36.44
CA ILE A 45 -22.45 -27.41 -37.50
C ILE A 45 -21.12 -28.03 -37.15
N ALA A 46 -20.68 -29.04 -37.92
CA ALA A 46 -19.48 -29.80 -37.63
C ALA A 46 -19.48 -30.30 -36.15
N ASP A 47 -18.53 -29.87 -35.33
CA ASP A 47 -18.40 -30.29 -33.94
C ASP A 47 -19.03 -29.29 -32.95
N SER A 48 -19.95 -28.41 -33.40
CA SER A 48 -20.51 -27.29 -32.65
C SER A 48 -21.97 -27.04 -33.06
N CYS A 49 -22.63 -26.03 -32.47
CA CYS A 49 -23.93 -25.54 -32.83
C CYS A 49 -23.93 -24.06 -33.19
N LEU A 50 -25.00 -23.57 -33.84
CA LEU A 50 -25.12 -22.14 -34.18
C LEU A 50 -24.96 -21.24 -32.95
N ASN A 51 -25.47 -21.67 -31.80
CA ASN A 51 -25.42 -20.91 -30.56
C ASN A 51 -23.99 -20.81 -30.04
N ASP A 52 -23.19 -21.90 -30.11
CA ASP A 52 -21.78 -21.91 -29.70
C ASP A 52 -20.90 -20.96 -30.52
N LEU A 53 -21.38 -20.56 -31.70
CA LEU A 53 -20.68 -19.65 -32.61
C LEU A 53 -21.05 -18.18 -32.39
N VAL A 54 -22.06 -17.91 -31.57
CA VAL A 54 -22.43 -16.54 -31.18
C VAL A 54 -21.63 -16.16 -29.94
N VAL A 55 -20.56 -15.41 -30.12
CA VAL A 55 -19.69 -14.96 -29.01
C VAL A 55 -20.39 -13.81 -28.26
N ASP A 56 -21.26 -14.13 -27.32
CA ASP A 56 -22.09 -13.17 -26.59
C ASP A 56 -21.90 -13.18 -25.07
N SER A 57 -21.10 -14.13 -24.54
CA SER A 57 -20.76 -14.24 -23.14
C SER A 57 -19.23 -14.23 -22.90
N GLN A 58 -18.81 -13.89 -21.71
CA GLN A 58 -17.39 -13.93 -21.34
C GLN A 58 -16.81 -15.35 -21.37
N ALA A 59 -17.63 -16.37 -21.06
CA ALA A 59 -17.24 -17.77 -21.14
C ALA A 59 -16.89 -18.19 -22.58
N GLU A 60 -17.49 -17.55 -23.56
CA GLU A 60 -17.23 -17.73 -25.00
C GLU A 60 -16.13 -16.80 -25.54
N GLY A 61 -15.51 -16.01 -24.65
CA GLY A 61 -14.47 -15.05 -25.02
C GLY A 61 -15.00 -13.71 -25.55
N ALA A 62 -16.26 -13.35 -25.26
CA ALA A 62 -16.81 -12.05 -25.63
C ALA A 62 -16.03 -10.92 -24.93
N ASN A 63 -15.48 -10.02 -25.71
CA ASN A 63 -14.80 -8.82 -25.25
C ASN A 63 -15.07 -7.66 -26.24
N TRP A 64 -16.31 -7.22 -26.26
CA TRP A 64 -16.78 -6.18 -27.17
C TRP A 64 -16.50 -4.80 -26.58
N GLY A 65 -15.96 -3.89 -27.38
CA GLY A 65 -15.74 -2.51 -26.98
C GLY A 65 -17.04 -1.70 -26.83
N ASN A 66 -18.07 -2.08 -27.59
CA ASN A 66 -19.43 -1.53 -27.49
C ASN A 66 -20.47 -2.45 -28.16
N HIS A 67 -21.74 -2.15 -27.90
CA HIS A 67 -22.85 -2.90 -28.47
C HIS A 67 -22.85 -2.93 -30.01
N GLY A 68 -22.46 -1.83 -30.66
CA GLY A 68 -22.39 -1.74 -32.13
C GLY A 68 -21.39 -2.70 -32.74
N GLU A 69 -20.26 -2.95 -32.07
CA GLU A 69 -19.28 -3.95 -32.52
C GLU A 69 -19.84 -5.36 -32.51
N PHE A 70 -20.55 -5.75 -31.45
CA PHE A 70 -21.23 -7.03 -31.36
C PHE A 70 -22.24 -7.19 -32.49
N VAL A 71 -23.15 -6.21 -32.67
CA VAL A 71 -24.16 -6.25 -33.74
C VAL A 71 -23.49 -6.34 -35.12
N ALA A 72 -22.43 -5.59 -35.36
CA ALA A 72 -21.68 -5.64 -36.63
C ALA A 72 -21.01 -6.99 -36.88
N ALA A 73 -20.46 -7.61 -35.85
CA ALA A 73 -19.88 -8.94 -35.92
C ALA A 73 -20.93 -10.00 -36.29
N LEU A 74 -22.08 -9.98 -35.62
CA LEU A 74 -23.18 -10.91 -35.91
C LEU A 74 -23.82 -10.65 -37.29
N LEU A 75 -23.88 -9.39 -37.73
CA LEU A 75 -24.28 -9.02 -39.10
C LEU A 75 -23.38 -9.69 -40.16
N LYS A 76 -22.07 -9.70 -39.93
CA LYS A 76 -21.09 -10.34 -40.80
C LYS A 76 -21.25 -11.86 -40.76
N GLN A 77 -21.27 -12.45 -39.58
CA GLN A 77 -21.38 -13.89 -39.36
C GLN A 77 -22.68 -14.47 -39.96
N THR A 78 -23.81 -13.85 -39.68
CA THR A 78 -25.10 -14.29 -40.22
C THR A 78 -25.23 -14.12 -41.74
N ARG A 79 -24.47 -13.19 -42.35
CA ARG A 79 -24.34 -13.09 -43.81
C ARG A 79 -23.66 -14.31 -44.39
N ASP A 80 -22.59 -14.78 -43.75
CA ASP A 80 -21.84 -15.95 -44.19
C ASP A 80 -22.67 -17.23 -43.97
N TRP A 81 -23.36 -17.36 -42.86
CA TRP A 81 -24.33 -18.46 -42.62
C TRP A 81 -25.44 -18.51 -43.67
N ARG A 82 -25.94 -17.35 -44.12
CA ARG A 82 -26.92 -17.30 -45.20
C ARG A 82 -26.30 -17.72 -46.54
N ARG A 83 -25.07 -17.31 -46.85
CA ARG A 83 -24.37 -17.71 -48.09
C ARG A 83 -24.16 -19.21 -48.16
N THR A 84 -23.81 -19.82 -47.05
CA THR A 84 -23.63 -21.29 -46.94
C THR A 84 -24.94 -22.04 -46.74
N LYS A 85 -26.09 -21.37 -46.81
CA LYS A 85 -27.47 -21.93 -46.64
C LYS A 85 -27.71 -22.56 -45.26
N LEU A 86 -26.93 -22.24 -44.25
CA LEU A 86 -27.15 -22.66 -42.86
C LEU A 86 -28.41 -22.06 -42.29
N ILE A 87 -28.71 -20.81 -42.64
CA ILE A 87 -29.90 -20.07 -42.21
C ILE A 87 -30.61 -19.43 -43.40
N THR A 88 -31.91 -19.16 -43.24
CA THR A 88 -32.69 -18.41 -44.21
C THR A 88 -32.48 -16.89 -44.08
N THR A 89 -33.02 -16.12 -45.05
CA THR A 89 -33.05 -14.65 -44.96
C THR A 89 -33.91 -14.19 -43.77
N GLN A 90 -34.98 -14.90 -43.48
CA GLN A 90 -35.86 -14.58 -42.35
C GLN A 90 -35.18 -14.88 -41.01
N ASP A 91 -34.44 -16.01 -40.90
CA ASP A 91 -33.66 -16.34 -39.70
C ASP A 91 -32.57 -15.26 -39.44
N ARG A 92 -31.91 -14.81 -40.50
CA ARG A 92 -30.93 -13.73 -40.41
C ARG A 92 -31.54 -12.43 -39.83
N VAL A 93 -32.74 -12.06 -40.28
CA VAL A 93 -33.44 -10.88 -39.74
C VAL A 93 -33.76 -11.05 -38.26
N LYS A 94 -34.22 -12.24 -37.85
CA LYS A 94 -34.53 -12.54 -36.44
C LYS A 94 -33.29 -12.48 -35.56
N LEU A 95 -32.16 -13.05 -36.01
CA LEU A 95 -30.86 -13.01 -35.29
C LEU A 95 -30.35 -11.57 -35.12
N ILE A 96 -30.42 -10.76 -36.18
CA ILE A 96 -30.00 -9.36 -36.12
C ILE A 96 -30.89 -8.56 -35.17
N TYR A 97 -32.22 -8.83 -35.19
CA TYR A 97 -33.16 -8.18 -34.29
C TYR A 97 -32.92 -8.57 -32.83
N ALA A 98 -32.61 -9.84 -32.56
CA ALA A 98 -32.23 -10.30 -31.22
C ALA A 98 -30.93 -9.61 -30.75
N ALA A 99 -29.89 -9.55 -31.61
CA ALA A 99 -28.67 -8.85 -31.30
C ALA A 99 -28.88 -7.37 -30.95
N ALA A 100 -29.66 -6.67 -31.77
CA ALA A 100 -29.95 -5.24 -31.55
C ALA A 100 -30.68 -4.94 -30.23
N ARG A 101 -31.40 -5.91 -29.69
CA ARG A 101 -32.15 -5.81 -28.42
C ARG A 101 -31.35 -6.34 -27.21
N SER A 102 -30.26 -7.05 -27.45
CA SER A 102 -29.45 -7.65 -26.38
C SER A 102 -28.70 -6.59 -25.56
N GLU A 103 -28.24 -7.01 -24.39
CA GLU A 103 -27.36 -6.20 -23.53
C GLU A 103 -25.87 -6.39 -23.85
N VAL A 104 -25.53 -7.31 -24.80
CA VAL A 104 -24.15 -7.65 -25.14
C VAL A 104 -23.39 -6.41 -25.63
N GLY A 105 -22.27 -6.14 -25.02
CA GLY A 105 -21.43 -4.98 -25.33
C GLY A 105 -21.97 -3.62 -24.86
N LYS A 106 -23.13 -3.56 -24.16
CA LYS A 106 -23.60 -2.30 -23.53
C LYS A 106 -22.84 -1.96 -22.27
N THR A 107 -22.26 -2.95 -21.64
CA THR A 107 -21.37 -2.79 -20.49
C THR A 107 -20.04 -3.50 -20.71
N LEU A 108 -19.00 -3.01 -20.07
CA LEU A 108 -17.67 -3.59 -20.08
C LEU A 108 -17.18 -3.75 -18.63
N LEU A 109 -16.83 -4.97 -18.25
CA LEU A 109 -16.26 -5.26 -16.93
C LEU A 109 -14.75 -5.06 -16.95
N VAL A 110 -14.25 -4.25 -16.02
CA VAL A 110 -12.84 -4.09 -15.72
C VAL A 110 -12.56 -4.68 -14.33
N LYS A 111 -11.59 -5.59 -14.24
CA LYS A 111 -11.07 -6.10 -12.97
C LYS A 111 -9.91 -5.23 -12.51
N ILE A 112 -9.98 -4.75 -11.26
CA ILE A 112 -8.89 -4.02 -10.63
C ILE A 112 -8.37 -4.86 -9.47
N ALA A 113 -7.07 -5.17 -9.47
CA ALA A 113 -6.36 -5.67 -8.30
C ALA A 113 -5.67 -4.46 -7.63
N ALA A 114 -6.03 -4.16 -6.38
CA ALA A 114 -5.52 -2.99 -5.68
C ALA A 114 -4.94 -3.36 -4.31
N PHE A 115 -3.85 -2.71 -3.94
CA PHE A 115 -3.24 -2.80 -2.61
C PHE A 115 -2.62 -1.45 -2.24
N ASN A 116 -2.06 -1.34 -1.04
CA ASN A 116 -1.46 -0.11 -0.51
C ASN A 116 -0.48 -0.48 0.60
N ASP A 117 0.39 0.48 0.97
CA ASP A 117 1.28 0.37 2.14
C ASP A 117 2.08 -0.95 2.14
N PHE A 118 2.70 -1.27 1.01
CA PHE A 118 3.47 -2.51 0.87
C PHE A 118 4.77 -2.47 1.66
N HIS A 119 5.43 -1.30 1.71
CA HIS A 119 6.64 -1.05 2.50
C HIS A 119 7.70 -2.14 2.33
N GLY A 120 8.08 -2.46 1.13
CA GLY A 120 9.15 -3.40 0.87
C GLY A 120 8.98 -4.82 1.46
N ASN A 121 7.78 -5.20 1.89
CA ASN A 121 7.51 -6.50 2.52
C ASN A 121 7.54 -7.66 1.51
N LEU A 122 8.72 -7.89 0.93
CA LEU A 122 8.97 -8.95 -0.04
C LEU A 122 8.71 -10.33 0.55
N GLN A 123 9.13 -10.54 1.79
CA GLN A 123 8.84 -11.73 2.59
C GLN A 123 7.48 -11.59 3.28
N SER A 124 6.96 -12.69 3.83
CA SER A 124 5.72 -12.64 4.62
C SER A 124 5.94 -11.84 5.90
N PRO A 125 5.11 -10.83 6.18
CA PRO A 125 5.18 -10.08 7.44
C PRO A 125 4.49 -10.80 8.62
N GLY A 126 4.20 -12.09 8.51
CA GLY A 126 3.58 -12.87 9.55
C GLY A 126 2.13 -13.25 9.25
N THR A 127 1.19 -12.89 10.11
CA THR A 127 -0.21 -13.33 10.02
C THR A 127 -1.19 -12.18 9.82
N PHE A 128 -2.38 -12.53 9.32
CA PHE A 128 -3.56 -11.65 9.29
C PHE A 128 -4.77 -12.40 9.86
N ARG A 129 -5.64 -11.71 10.64
CA ARG A 129 -6.83 -12.34 11.20
C ARG A 129 -8.01 -12.24 10.23
N ASN A 130 -8.62 -13.39 9.93
CA ASN A 130 -9.86 -13.41 9.13
C ASN A 130 -11.05 -12.86 9.93
N ALA A 131 -12.20 -12.76 9.30
CA ALA A 131 -13.42 -12.23 9.93
C ALA A 131 -13.91 -13.04 11.14
N ALA A 132 -13.50 -14.30 11.27
CA ALA A 132 -13.76 -15.15 12.43
C ALA A 132 -12.69 -15.02 13.54
N GLY A 133 -11.69 -14.14 13.36
CA GLY A 133 -10.60 -13.91 14.32
C GLY A 133 -9.46 -14.93 14.24
N VAL A 134 -9.48 -15.86 13.27
CA VAL A 134 -8.43 -16.87 13.07
C VAL A 134 -7.24 -16.21 12.38
N ALA A 135 -6.04 -16.35 12.97
CA ALA A 135 -4.80 -15.90 12.37
C ALA A 135 -4.36 -16.85 11.24
N LEU A 136 -4.17 -16.30 10.03
CA LEU A 136 -3.68 -17.03 8.87
C LEU A 136 -2.31 -16.47 8.47
N PRO A 137 -1.35 -17.30 8.04
CA PRO A 137 -0.11 -16.79 7.46
C PRO A 137 -0.44 -15.99 6.22
N ALA A 138 0.07 -14.77 6.09
CA ALA A 138 -0.37 -13.85 5.03
C ALA A 138 0.76 -12.98 4.47
N GLY A 139 0.56 -12.49 3.24
CA GLY A 139 1.47 -11.56 2.58
C GLY A 139 2.66 -12.23 1.89
N GLY A 140 3.69 -11.43 1.59
CA GLY A 140 4.82 -11.78 0.74
C GLY A 140 4.51 -11.63 -0.74
N ILE A 141 5.44 -11.02 -1.48
CA ILE A 141 5.22 -10.60 -2.86
C ILE A 141 4.90 -11.75 -3.82
N ASP A 142 5.48 -12.92 -3.59
CA ASP A 142 5.29 -14.12 -4.41
C ASP A 142 3.85 -14.65 -4.37
N THR A 143 3.23 -14.59 -3.19
CA THR A 143 1.83 -14.98 -2.99
C THR A 143 0.88 -13.85 -3.38
N LEU A 144 1.19 -12.59 -3.06
CA LEU A 144 0.44 -11.42 -3.53
C LEU A 144 0.31 -11.44 -5.06
N ALA A 145 1.41 -11.69 -5.78
CA ALA A 145 1.41 -11.78 -7.23
C ALA A 145 0.52 -12.92 -7.76
N ALA A 146 0.43 -14.02 -7.06
CA ALA A 146 -0.47 -15.12 -7.44
C ALA A 146 -1.94 -14.71 -7.29
N TYR A 147 -2.30 -14.00 -6.22
CA TYR A 147 -3.64 -13.42 -6.05
C TYR A 147 -3.95 -12.38 -7.13
N VAL A 148 -3.02 -11.45 -7.40
CA VAL A 148 -3.14 -10.46 -8.48
C VAL A 148 -3.38 -11.14 -9.83
N ARG A 149 -2.59 -12.19 -10.16
CA ARG A 149 -2.78 -12.98 -11.37
C ARG A 149 -4.19 -13.60 -11.43
N ASN A 150 -4.62 -14.25 -10.35
CA ASN A 150 -5.95 -14.86 -10.28
C ASN A 150 -7.09 -13.83 -10.49
N ILE A 151 -6.92 -12.59 -10.00
CA ILE A 151 -7.89 -11.51 -10.25
C ILE A 151 -7.85 -11.10 -11.73
N ARG A 152 -6.68 -10.91 -12.29
CA ARG A 152 -6.50 -10.49 -13.70
C ARG A 152 -7.01 -11.53 -14.69
N ASP A 153 -6.83 -12.80 -14.40
CA ASP A 153 -7.25 -13.91 -15.27
C ASP A 153 -8.78 -14.02 -15.38
N LYS A 154 -9.54 -13.38 -14.47
CA LYS A 154 -11.01 -13.34 -14.54
C LYS A 154 -11.56 -12.41 -15.64
N SER A 155 -10.75 -11.52 -16.20
CA SER A 155 -11.14 -10.62 -17.29
C SER A 155 -9.95 -10.20 -18.15
N PRO A 156 -10.08 -10.17 -19.49
CA PRO A 156 -9.07 -9.59 -20.36
C PRO A 156 -8.90 -8.07 -20.19
N ASN A 157 -9.86 -7.42 -19.50
CA ASN A 157 -9.79 -6.01 -19.15
C ASN A 157 -9.45 -5.92 -17.68
N SER A 158 -8.16 -5.94 -17.35
CA SER A 158 -7.69 -5.88 -15.98
C SER A 158 -6.56 -4.87 -15.80
N VAL A 159 -6.41 -4.38 -14.57
CA VAL A 159 -5.36 -3.45 -14.17
C VAL A 159 -4.94 -3.72 -12.72
N THR A 160 -3.67 -3.52 -12.41
CA THR A 160 -3.13 -3.64 -11.06
C THR A 160 -2.65 -2.27 -10.59
N VAL A 161 -3.07 -1.83 -9.42
CA VAL A 161 -2.75 -0.50 -8.88
C VAL A 161 -2.35 -0.57 -7.41
N SER A 162 -1.57 0.43 -6.97
CA SER A 162 -1.26 0.65 -5.56
C SER A 162 -1.56 2.10 -5.16
N ALA A 163 -2.00 2.28 -3.91
CA ALA A 163 -2.31 3.59 -3.34
C ALA A 163 -1.18 4.13 -2.44
N GLY A 164 0.07 3.95 -2.83
CA GLY A 164 1.24 4.54 -2.19
C GLY A 164 1.88 3.69 -1.10
N ASP A 165 3.01 4.20 -0.58
CA ASP A 165 3.90 3.54 0.38
C ASP A 165 4.28 2.13 -0.09
N LEU A 166 4.69 2.05 -1.35
CA LEU A 166 5.20 0.82 -1.94
C LEU A 166 6.58 0.49 -1.38
N ILE A 167 7.38 1.53 -1.17
CA ILE A 167 8.74 1.54 -0.66
C ILE A 167 8.84 2.48 0.55
N GLY A 168 10.00 2.48 1.20
CA GLY A 168 10.30 3.24 2.41
C GLY A 168 9.77 2.59 3.68
N ALA A 169 10.42 2.84 4.82
CA ALA A 169 10.23 2.10 6.07
C ALA A 169 10.23 0.58 5.86
N SER A 170 11.02 0.11 4.91
CA SER A 170 11.06 -1.25 4.39
C SER A 170 11.88 -2.18 5.29
N PRO A 171 11.59 -3.49 5.34
CA PRO A 171 12.50 -4.47 5.92
C PRO A 171 13.86 -4.47 5.22
N LEU A 172 14.91 -4.86 5.95
CA LEU A 172 16.29 -4.79 5.50
C LEU A 172 16.55 -5.47 4.15
N VAL A 173 15.85 -6.56 3.84
CA VAL A 173 15.96 -7.28 2.56
C VAL A 173 15.63 -6.41 1.35
N SER A 174 14.90 -5.32 1.55
CA SER A 174 14.61 -4.32 0.52
C SER A 174 15.42 -3.04 0.75
N ALA A 175 15.37 -2.48 1.94
CA ALA A 175 15.99 -1.20 2.29
C ALA A 175 17.52 -1.19 2.12
N LEU A 176 18.22 -2.31 2.41
CA LEU A 176 19.67 -2.42 2.22
C LEU A 176 20.10 -2.13 0.76
N PHE A 177 19.19 -2.29 -0.16
CA PHE A 177 19.38 -2.11 -1.60
C PHE A 177 18.55 -0.94 -2.15
N HIS A 178 18.25 0.08 -1.33
CA HIS A 178 17.45 1.25 -1.71
C HIS A 178 16.09 0.89 -2.33
N ASP A 179 15.43 -0.16 -1.83
CA ASP A 179 14.15 -0.68 -2.33
C ASP A 179 14.12 -1.11 -3.81
N GLU A 180 15.27 -1.22 -4.48
CA GLU A 180 15.36 -1.79 -5.84
C GLU A 180 14.70 -3.17 -5.93
N PRO A 181 14.86 -4.10 -4.93
CA PRO A 181 14.20 -5.40 -4.95
C PRO A 181 12.68 -5.31 -4.98
N THR A 182 12.11 -4.31 -4.31
CA THR A 182 10.65 -4.07 -4.32
C THR A 182 10.18 -3.60 -5.67
N ILE A 183 10.87 -2.66 -6.31
CA ILE A 183 10.53 -2.19 -7.66
C ILE A 183 10.63 -3.32 -8.68
N GLU A 184 11.70 -4.12 -8.64
CA GLU A 184 11.87 -5.29 -9.51
C GLU A 184 10.76 -6.33 -9.28
N GLY A 185 10.42 -6.58 -8.03
CA GLY A 185 9.32 -7.47 -7.66
C GLY A 185 7.96 -6.98 -8.18
N MET A 186 7.67 -5.68 -8.09
CA MET A 186 6.45 -5.08 -8.62
C MET A 186 6.41 -5.07 -10.15
N ASN A 187 7.56 -4.95 -10.82
CA ASN A 187 7.67 -5.14 -12.26
C ASN A 187 7.28 -6.58 -12.66
N LEU A 188 7.74 -7.58 -11.92
CA LEU A 188 7.39 -8.99 -12.14
C LEU A 188 5.94 -9.33 -11.79
N LEU A 189 5.39 -8.69 -10.76
CA LEU A 189 3.97 -8.78 -10.36
C LEU A 189 3.06 -8.20 -11.45
N GLY A 190 3.54 -7.20 -12.20
CA GLY A 190 2.80 -6.53 -13.26
C GLY A 190 1.93 -5.38 -12.74
N LEU A 191 2.47 -4.58 -11.84
CA LEU A 191 1.86 -3.31 -11.41
C LEU A 191 1.75 -2.36 -12.62
N ASP A 192 0.65 -1.62 -12.71
CA ASP A 192 0.41 -0.65 -13.78
C ASP A 192 0.61 0.80 -13.30
N PHE A 193 0.09 1.12 -12.10
CA PHE A 193 0.17 2.46 -11.51
C PHE A 193 0.36 2.38 -10.00
N ASN A 194 1.21 3.25 -9.45
CA ASN A 194 1.32 3.53 -8.02
C ASN A 194 1.07 5.01 -7.74
N ALA A 195 0.16 5.36 -6.84
CA ALA A 195 0.16 6.70 -6.27
C ALA A 195 1.39 6.87 -5.38
N VAL A 196 2.00 8.04 -5.36
CA VAL A 196 3.11 8.33 -4.46
C VAL A 196 2.57 8.52 -3.05
N GLY A 197 3.08 7.78 -2.07
CA GLY A 197 2.85 7.99 -0.65
C GLY A 197 3.90 8.90 -0.01
N ASN A 198 3.87 9.02 1.31
CA ASN A 198 4.89 9.81 2.01
C ASN A 198 6.22 9.07 2.11
N HIS A 199 6.21 7.76 2.30
CA HIS A 199 7.43 6.97 2.44
C HIS A 199 8.21 6.78 1.14
N GLU A 200 7.62 7.02 -0.02
CA GLU A 200 8.39 7.17 -1.25
C GLU A 200 9.40 8.32 -1.18
N PHE A 201 9.26 9.25 -0.25
CA PHE A 201 10.20 10.37 -0.03
C PHE A 201 11.19 10.17 1.11
N ASP A 202 11.28 8.99 1.73
CA ASP A 202 12.18 8.74 2.86
C ASP A 202 13.65 9.04 2.52
N GLU A 203 14.09 8.66 1.31
CA GLU A 203 15.41 8.96 0.78
C GLU A 203 15.43 10.23 -0.12
N GLY A 204 14.34 11.00 -0.12
CA GLY A 204 14.18 12.23 -0.90
C GLY A 204 13.68 12.03 -2.31
N HIS A 205 13.36 13.17 -2.97
CA HIS A 205 12.73 13.12 -4.29
C HIS A 205 13.67 12.68 -5.42
N ASP A 206 14.98 12.89 -5.30
CA ASP A 206 15.96 12.46 -6.31
C ASP A 206 16.05 10.94 -6.36
N GLU A 207 16.04 10.29 -5.19
CA GLU A 207 16.01 8.83 -5.11
C GLU A 207 14.70 8.25 -5.64
N LEU A 208 13.57 8.88 -5.32
CA LEU A 208 12.27 8.48 -5.89
C LEU A 208 12.25 8.60 -7.42
N LEU A 209 12.89 9.64 -7.99
CA LEU A 209 13.06 9.75 -9.44
C LEU A 209 13.95 8.63 -9.99
N ARG A 210 14.98 8.20 -9.25
CA ARG A 210 15.80 7.04 -9.61
C ARG A 210 14.98 5.74 -9.57
N MET A 211 14.11 5.55 -8.59
CA MET A 211 13.20 4.42 -8.53
C MET A 211 12.30 4.32 -9.78
N GLN A 212 11.86 5.45 -10.32
CA GLN A 212 11.11 5.44 -11.59
C GLN A 212 12.00 5.18 -12.80
N ASN A 213 13.16 5.84 -12.89
CA ASN A 213 13.93 5.93 -14.13
C ASN A 213 15.07 4.92 -14.23
N GLY A 214 15.44 4.29 -13.12
CA GLY A 214 16.57 3.36 -13.05
C GLY A 214 17.93 4.05 -12.88
N GLY A 215 18.96 3.24 -12.93
CA GLY A 215 20.34 3.63 -12.67
C GLY A 215 20.79 3.24 -11.26
N CYS A 216 22.11 3.22 -11.03
CA CYS A 216 22.66 2.88 -9.73
C CYS A 216 22.71 4.11 -8.82
N HIS A 217 22.57 3.89 -7.50
CA HIS A 217 22.78 4.95 -6.52
C HIS A 217 24.21 5.50 -6.64
N PRO A 218 24.40 6.83 -6.61
CA PRO A 218 25.68 7.43 -6.99
C PRO A 218 26.85 7.13 -6.05
N THR A 219 26.56 6.80 -4.79
CA THR A 219 27.59 6.63 -3.76
C THR A 219 27.51 5.32 -2.98
N ASP A 220 26.37 4.61 -3.00
CA ASP A 220 26.20 3.34 -2.28
C ASP A 220 26.40 2.14 -3.21
N SER A 221 27.37 1.31 -2.86
CA SER A 221 27.66 0.07 -3.59
C SER A 221 26.66 -1.06 -3.35
N ASN A 222 25.69 -0.90 -2.43
CA ASN A 222 24.59 -1.85 -2.24
C ASN A 222 23.51 -1.72 -3.32
N SER A 223 23.47 -0.62 -4.06
CA SER A 223 22.64 -0.46 -5.25
C SER A 223 23.11 -1.35 -6.40
N CYS A 224 22.22 -1.63 -7.36
CA CYS A 224 22.52 -2.32 -8.61
C CYS A 224 23.12 -3.72 -8.41
N LYS A 225 22.48 -4.57 -7.63
CA LYS A 225 22.89 -5.97 -7.42
C LYS A 225 22.38 -6.96 -8.48
N GLY A 226 21.81 -6.48 -9.57
CA GLY A 226 21.15 -7.30 -10.59
C GLY A 226 21.95 -8.48 -11.09
N ASP A 227 23.26 -8.33 -11.35
CA ASP A 227 24.16 -9.40 -11.78
C ASP A 227 24.31 -10.52 -10.74
N GLN A 228 24.11 -10.23 -9.45
CA GLN A 228 24.21 -11.21 -8.35
C GLN A 228 22.86 -11.89 -8.06
N VAL A 229 21.75 -11.28 -8.42
CA VAL A 229 20.40 -11.78 -8.09
C VAL A 229 19.62 -12.26 -9.32
N GLY A 230 20.16 -12.05 -10.53
CA GLY A 230 19.54 -12.48 -11.79
C GLY A 230 18.49 -11.50 -12.32
N THR A 231 18.61 -10.22 -11.97
CA THR A 231 17.85 -9.11 -12.54
C THR A 231 18.74 -8.25 -13.45
N PRO A 232 18.20 -7.29 -14.21
CA PRO A 232 19.00 -6.42 -15.08
C PRO A 232 20.04 -5.56 -14.32
N TYR A 233 21.17 -5.35 -14.97
CA TYR A 233 22.22 -4.42 -14.55
C TYR A 233 22.53 -3.42 -15.67
N PRO A 234 22.52 -2.09 -15.42
CA PRO A 234 22.14 -1.42 -14.17
C PRO A 234 20.65 -1.63 -13.84
N PHE A 235 20.22 -1.23 -12.64
CA PHE A 235 18.81 -1.24 -12.23
C PHE A 235 17.93 -0.50 -13.25
N GLU A 236 16.86 -1.15 -13.76
CA GLU A 236 16.04 -0.60 -14.85
C GLU A 236 14.97 0.42 -14.40
N GLY A 237 14.73 0.53 -13.09
CA GLY A 237 13.63 1.32 -12.55
C GLY A 237 12.25 0.67 -12.71
N ALA A 238 11.23 1.42 -12.36
CA ALA A 238 9.85 0.97 -12.41
C ALA A 238 9.33 0.89 -13.86
N LYS A 239 8.76 -0.25 -14.26
CA LYS A 239 8.04 -0.43 -15.53
C LYS A 239 6.59 0.05 -15.46
N PHE A 240 6.09 0.27 -14.26
CA PHE A 240 4.84 0.96 -13.97
C PHE A 240 5.09 2.46 -13.81
N ASN A 241 4.01 3.26 -13.74
CA ASN A 241 4.17 4.69 -13.52
C ASN A 241 3.82 5.06 -12.08
N PHE A 242 4.69 5.80 -11.43
CA PHE A 242 4.32 6.61 -10.27
C PHE A 242 3.41 7.75 -10.71
N LEU A 243 2.39 8.06 -9.91
CA LEU A 243 1.41 9.12 -10.16
C LEU A 243 1.36 10.06 -8.96
N ALA A 244 1.45 11.38 -9.20
CA ALA A 244 1.39 12.40 -8.14
C ALA A 244 0.80 13.71 -8.69
N ALA A 245 -0.51 13.86 -8.61
CA ALA A 245 -1.19 15.02 -9.19
C ALA A 245 -1.00 16.30 -8.37
N ASN A 246 -0.85 16.18 -7.05
CA ASN A 246 -0.76 17.29 -6.11
C ASN A 246 0.67 17.59 -5.61
N VAL A 247 1.67 16.82 -6.04
CA VAL A 247 3.08 17.08 -5.72
C VAL A 247 3.71 17.89 -6.84
N VAL A 248 4.06 19.15 -6.56
CA VAL A 248 4.48 20.13 -7.59
C VAL A 248 5.85 20.70 -7.24
N ASP A 249 6.71 20.82 -8.21
CA ASP A 249 7.95 21.58 -8.07
C ASP A 249 7.64 23.09 -7.97
N LYS A 250 8.08 23.73 -6.89
CA LYS A 250 7.80 25.14 -6.56
C LYS A 250 8.28 26.13 -7.64
N THR A 251 9.34 25.77 -8.36
CA THR A 251 9.94 26.66 -9.35
C THR A 251 9.23 26.57 -10.70
N SER A 252 8.97 25.35 -11.17
CA SER A 252 8.40 25.13 -12.50
C SER A 252 6.88 25.05 -12.51
N GLY A 253 6.24 24.81 -11.35
CA GLY A 253 4.81 24.55 -11.22
C GLY A 253 4.36 23.23 -11.86
N LYS A 254 5.29 22.35 -12.26
CA LYS A 254 4.99 21.06 -12.85
C LYS A 254 4.89 19.99 -11.77
N THR A 255 4.03 19.00 -12.01
CA THR A 255 3.97 17.83 -11.12
C THR A 255 5.25 17.00 -11.22
N LEU A 256 5.69 16.42 -10.09
CA LEU A 256 6.88 15.55 -10.03
C LEU A 256 6.73 14.32 -10.93
N PHE A 257 5.56 13.71 -10.91
CA PHE A 257 5.17 12.59 -11.78
C PHE A 257 3.89 12.92 -12.55
N PRO A 258 3.49 12.13 -13.55
CA PRO A 258 2.21 12.31 -14.22
C PRO A 258 1.06 12.38 -13.21
N ALA A 259 0.16 13.34 -13.40
CA ALA A 259 -1.00 13.53 -12.53
C ALA A 259 -1.96 12.34 -12.57
N PHE A 260 -2.03 11.63 -13.70
CA PHE A 260 -2.88 10.47 -13.90
C PHE A 260 -2.33 9.53 -14.97
N GLY A 261 -2.69 8.25 -14.85
CA GLY A 261 -2.52 7.22 -15.87
C GLY A 261 -3.86 6.87 -16.54
N VAL A 262 -3.82 6.34 -17.77
CA VAL A 262 -5.04 5.94 -18.50
C VAL A 262 -4.89 4.53 -19.04
N LYS A 263 -5.85 3.66 -18.74
CA LYS A 263 -6.04 2.39 -19.44
C LYS A 263 -7.16 2.55 -20.48
N ASN A 264 -6.94 1.94 -21.64
CA ASN A 264 -7.92 1.96 -22.73
C ASN A 264 -8.41 0.54 -23.02
N PHE A 265 -9.62 0.26 -22.62
CA PHE A 265 -10.28 -1.03 -22.82
C PHE A 265 -11.26 -0.92 -24.00
N LYS A 266 -10.79 -1.31 -25.20
CA LYS A 266 -11.62 -1.29 -26.42
C LYS A 266 -12.30 0.07 -26.70
N GLY A 267 -11.57 1.17 -26.52
CA GLY A 267 -12.10 2.53 -26.71
C GLY A 267 -12.77 3.15 -25.47
N ASN A 268 -12.98 2.36 -24.42
CA ASN A 268 -13.45 2.87 -23.11
C ASN A 268 -12.24 3.18 -22.24
N LYS A 269 -12.06 4.45 -21.92
CA LYS A 269 -10.91 4.94 -21.16
C LYS A 269 -11.25 5.00 -19.68
N LEU A 270 -10.37 4.47 -18.85
CA LEU A 270 -10.41 4.57 -17.39
C LEU A 270 -9.17 5.33 -16.92
N ALA A 271 -9.35 6.45 -16.22
CA ALA A 271 -8.25 7.20 -15.64
C ALA A 271 -8.03 6.84 -14.17
N PHE A 272 -6.77 6.84 -13.77
CA PHE A 272 -6.30 6.68 -12.39
C PHE A 272 -5.54 7.95 -12.02
N VAL A 273 -6.05 8.74 -11.09
CA VAL A 273 -5.39 9.95 -10.57
C VAL A 273 -4.65 9.58 -9.31
N GLY A 274 -3.34 9.87 -9.24
CA GLY A 274 -2.53 9.60 -8.05
C GLY A 274 -2.43 10.83 -7.15
N MET A 275 -2.63 10.63 -5.84
CA MET A 275 -2.63 11.69 -4.84
C MET A 275 -1.77 11.28 -3.64
N THR A 276 -0.90 12.18 -3.22
CA THR A 276 -0.09 12.09 -2.00
C THR A 276 -0.75 12.96 -0.93
N LEU A 277 -0.69 12.57 0.35
CA LEU A 277 -1.28 13.42 1.41
C LEU A 277 -0.61 14.81 1.46
N GLU A 278 -1.42 15.86 1.63
CA GLU A 278 -0.95 17.24 1.76
C GLU A 278 0.02 17.41 2.93
N GLY A 279 -0.19 16.63 4.00
CA GLY A 279 0.61 16.67 5.23
C GLY A 279 2.03 16.10 5.12
N THR A 280 2.44 15.51 3.99
CA THR A 280 3.75 14.87 3.79
C THR A 280 4.94 15.70 4.30
N PRO A 281 5.03 17.05 4.08
CA PRO A 281 6.17 17.83 4.56
C PRO A 281 6.37 17.84 6.08
N SER A 282 5.38 17.40 6.85
CA SER A 282 5.49 17.32 8.31
C SER A 282 5.90 15.93 8.81
N ILE A 283 5.93 14.91 7.94
CA ILE A 283 6.15 13.51 8.32
C ILE A 283 7.28 12.82 7.54
N VAL A 284 8.02 13.56 6.72
CA VAL A 284 9.24 13.09 6.05
C VAL A 284 10.37 14.10 6.28
N THR A 285 11.62 13.70 5.99
CA THR A 285 12.78 14.57 6.13
C THR A 285 12.67 15.80 5.21
N PRO A 286 12.54 17.03 5.76
CA PRO A 286 12.19 18.21 4.96
C PRO A 286 13.23 18.57 3.88
N SER A 287 14.53 18.26 4.11
CA SER A 287 15.59 18.55 3.14
C SER A 287 15.39 17.79 1.82
N GLY A 288 14.92 16.54 1.88
CA GLY A 288 14.68 15.69 0.71
C GLY A 288 13.54 16.15 -0.19
N ILE A 289 12.67 17.06 0.29
CA ILE A 289 11.49 17.54 -0.43
C ILE A 289 11.38 19.08 -0.45
N SER A 290 12.44 19.80 -0.12
CA SER A 290 12.43 21.25 0.07
C SER A 290 11.97 22.04 -1.15
N THR A 291 12.15 21.51 -2.37
CA THR A 291 11.72 22.08 -3.65
C THR A 291 10.27 21.78 -4.00
N LEU A 292 9.59 20.89 -3.26
CA LEU A 292 8.25 20.41 -3.57
C LEU A 292 7.18 21.11 -2.71
N GLU A 293 6.02 21.33 -3.32
CA GLU A 293 4.77 21.76 -2.70
C GLU A 293 3.75 20.61 -2.80
N PHE A 294 3.07 20.32 -1.71
CA PHE A 294 1.99 19.33 -1.64
C PHE A 294 0.67 20.08 -1.50
N LYS A 295 -0.21 19.90 -2.48
CA LYS A 295 -1.48 20.63 -2.58
C LYS A 295 -2.62 19.79 -2.02
N ASP A 296 -3.71 20.47 -1.62
CA ASP A 296 -4.94 19.81 -1.20
C ASP A 296 -5.42 18.77 -2.22
N GLU A 297 -5.77 17.62 -1.73
CA GLU A 297 -6.11 16.43 -2.53
C GLU A 297 -7.42 16.64 -3.29
N ALA A 298 -8.50 17.03 -2.60
CA ALA A 298 -9.81 17.17 -3.21
C ALA A 298 -9.85 18.28 -4.25
N ASP A 299 -9.24 19.43 -3.96
CA ASP A 299 -9.17 20.56 -4.89
C ASP A 299 -8.36 20.18 -6.14
N THR A 300 -7.28 19.41 -5.98
CA THR A 300 -6.45 18.96 -7.10
C THR A 300 -7.22 17.98 -7.99
N VAL A 301 -7.90 16.98 -7.42
CA VAL A 301 -8.75 16.06 -8.20
C VAL A 301 -9.83 16.84 -8.95
N ASN A 302 -10.56 17.72 -8.27
CA ASN A 302 -11.64 18.51 -8.85
C ASN A 302 -11.16 19.38 -10.01
N ALA A 303 -9.95 19.96 -9.91
CA ALA A 303 -9.34 20.76 -10.98
C ALA A 303 -8.93 19.92 -12.21
N LEU A 304 -8.74 18.59 -12.06
CA LEU A 304 -8.44 17.69 -13.17
C LEU A 304 -9.69 17.22 -13.92
N VAL A 305 -10.85 17.14 -13.27
CA VAL A 305 -12.10 16.62 -13.86
C VAL A 305 -12.45 17.29 -15.21
N PRO A 306 -12.45 18.62 -15.37
CA PRO A 306 -12.74 19.23 -16.66
C PRO A 306 -11.73 18.84 -17.76
N LYS A 307 -10.45 18.67 -17.39
CA LYS A 307 -9.39 18.29 -18.33
C LYS A 307 -9.55 16.83 -18.80
N LEU A 308 -10.01 15.94 -17.94
CA LEU A 308 -10.29 14.53 -18.25
C LEU A 308 -11.52 14.42 -19.14
N LYS A 309 -12.62 15.11 -18.81
CA LYS A 309 -13.83 15.17 -19.62
C LYS A 309 -13.56 15.72 -21.04
N ALA A 310 -12.71 16.74 -21.17
CA ALA A 310 -12.29 17.26 -22.49
C ALA A 310 -11.52 16.25 -23.34
N LYS A 311 -10.92 15.20 -22.71
CA LYS A 311 -10.25 14.08 -23.39
C LYS A 311 -11.18 12.87 -23.61
N ASN A 312 -12.49 13.03 -23.39
CA ASN A 312 -13.50 11.97 -23.40
C ASN A 312 -13.15 10.82 -22.42
N ILE A 313 -12.76 11.19 -21.22
CA ILE A 313 -12.52 10.28 -20.10
C ILE A 313 -13.57 10.63 -19.05
N ASN A 314 -14.56 9.75 -18.86
CA ASN A 314 -15.63 9.92 -17.89
C ASN A 314 -15.46 8.97 -16.70
N ALA A 315 -14.89 7.78 -16.89
CA ALA A 315 -14.61 6.82 -15.83
C ALA A 315 -13.31 7.21 -15.08
N LEU A 316 -13.42 7.45 -13.77
CA LEU A 316 -12.37 8.04 -12.95
C LEU A 316 -12.19 7.33 -11.62
N VAL A 317 -10.99 6.79 -11.39
CA VAL A 317 -10.54 6.24 -10.11
C VAL A 317 -9.50 7.17 -9.50
N VAL A 318 -9.61 7.43 -8.20
CA VAL A 318 -8.59 8.14 -7.43
C VAL A 318 -7.80 7.12 -6.61
N LEU A 319 -6.49 7.10 -6.80
CA LEU A 319 -5.53 6.41 -5.95
C LEU A 319 -4.96 7.44 -5.00
N ILE A 320 -5.27 7.33 -3.71
CA ILE A 320 -4.89 8.37 -2.75
C ILE A 320 -4.13 7.77 -1.57
N HIS A 321 -2.96 8.33 -1.31
CA HIS A 321 -2.22 7.98 -0.11
C HIS A 321 -2.63 8.88 1.05
N GLU A 322 -3.86 8.73 1.49
CA GLU A 322 -4.47 9.25 2.71
C GLU A 322 -5.63 8.32 3.08
N GLY A 323 -5.95 8.20 4.36
CA GLY A 323 -6.91 7.20 4.80
C GLY A 323 -7.77 7.60 5.98
N GLY A 324 -8.38 6.59 6.55
CA GLY A 324 -9.23 6.70 7.74
C GLY A 324 -9.06 5.51 8.68
N VAL A 325 -9.73 5.62 9.81
CA VAL A 325 -9.79 4.57 10.85
C VAL A 325 -11.23 4.11 11.00
N ALA A 326 -11.47 2.82 10.89
CA ALA A 326 -12.76 2.19 11.09
C ALA A 326 -12.72 1.23 12.28
N THR A 327 -13.85 1.03 12.96
CA THR A 327 -13.96 0.10 14.11
C THR A 327 -14.36 -1.31 13.70
N GLY A 328 -14.58 -1.55 12.40
CA GLY A 328 -14.97 -2.83 11.82
C GLY A 328 -13.80 -3.76 11.50
N ASN A 329 -14.10 -4.73 10.64
CA ASN A 329 -13.09 -5.59 10.05
C ASN A 329 -12.80 -5.16 8.61
N PHE A 330 -11.92 -5.87 7.90
CA PHE A 330 -11.48 -5.57 6.55
C PHE A 330 -12.58 -5.63 5.45
N THR A 331 -13.82 -6.02 5.81
CA THR A 331 -14.95 -6.15 4.87
C THR A 331 -16.01 -5.07 5.04
N ASN A 332 -15.86 -4.14 6.00
CA ASN A 332 -16.82 -3.07 6.27
C ASN A 332 -16.11 -1.85 6.91
N CYS A 333 -16.87 -0.79 7.22
CA CYS A 333 -16.25 0.42 7.79
C CYS A 333 -17.13 1.15 8.82
N PRO A 334 -17.67 0.48 9.84
CA PRO A 334 -18.47 1.18 10.84
C PRO A 334 -17.62 2.22 11.57
N GLY A 335 -18.19 3.40 11.80
CA GLY A 335 -17.53 4.48 12.52
C GLY A 335 -16.30 5.06 11.83
N ILE A 336 -16.19 4.95 10.51
CA ILE A 336 -15.07 5.52 9.75
C ILE A 336 -14.87 7.00 10.09
N SER A 337 -13.64 7.38 10.33
CA SER A 337 -13.19 8.74 10.66
C SER A 337 -11.82 8.99 10.02
N GLY A 338 -11.32 10.23 10.09
CA GLY A 338 -10.04 10.64 9.53
C GLY A 338 -10.18 11.46 8.25
N ALA A 339 -9.05 11.85 7.67
CA ALA A 339 -8.98 12.79 6.55
C ALA A 339 -9.75 12.32 5.31
N ILE A 340 -9.77 11.01 5.04
CA ILE A 340 -10.48 10.46 3.89
C ILE A 340 -11.97 10.83 3.83
N VAL A 341 -12.62 10.99 5.00
CA VAL A 341 -14.04 11.35 5.08
C VAL A 341 -14.25 12.77 4.59
N ASP A 342 -13.42 13.72 5.02
CA ASP A 342 -13.47 15.11 4.56
C ASP A 342 -13.14 15.20 3.06
N ILE A 343 -12.04 14.59 2.63
CA ILE A 343 -11.60 14.59 1.24
C ILE A 343 -12.71 14.10 0.32
N VAL A 344 -13.28 12.92 0.58
CA VAL A 344 -14.35 12.35 -0.25
C VAL A 344 -15.59 13.25 -0.26
N SER A 345 -15.93 13.86 0.87
CA SER A 345 -17.09 14.79 0.97
C SER A 345 -16.98 16.01 0.04
N ARG A 346 -15.76 16.37 -0.39
CA ARG A 346 -15.47 17.50 -1.27
C ARG A 346 -15.27 17.10 -2.74
N LEU A 347 -15.15 15.78 -3.06
CA LEU A 347 -14.88 15.31 -4.42
C LEU A 347 -16.02 15.61 -5.40
N ASP A 348 -15.63 15.86 -6.66
CA ASP A 348 -16.55 16.02 -7.81
C ASP A 348 -17.32 14.72 -8.07
N ASP A 349 -18.55 14.89 -8.59
CA ASP A 349 -19.43 13.77 -8.94
C ASP A 349 -18.90 12.86 -10.07
N ALA A 350 -17.87 13.27 -10.74
CA ALA A 350 -17.19 12.47 -11.75
C ALA A 350 -16.23 11.41 -11.18
N VAL A 351 -15.98 11.40 -9.86
CA VAL A 351 -15.14 10.38 -9.23
C VAL A 351 -15.96 9.14 -8.90
N ASP A 352 -15.57 7.97 -9.39
CA ASP A 352 -16.37 6.74 -9.30
C ASP A 352 -15.90 5.78 -8.22
N LEU A 353 -14.62 5.83 -7.88
CA LEU A 353 -13.98 4.95 -6.91
C LEU A 353 -12.77 5.67 -6.29
N VAL A 354 -12.57 5.46 -5.00
CA VAL A 354 -11.36 5.88 -4.28
C VAL A 354 -10.68 4.63 -3.71
N ILE A 355 -9.38 4.48 -3.99
CA ILE A 355 -8.51 3.46 -3.41
C ILE A 355 -7.52 4.21 -2.53
N SER A 356 -7.54 3.94 -1.23
CA SER A 356 -6.84 4.71 -0.18
C SER A 356 -5.75 3.91 0.53
N GLY A 357 -4.87 4.59 1.27
CA GLY A 357 -3.76 4.00 2.01
C GLY A 357 -3.42 4.74 3.29
N HIS A 358 -2.14 4.81 3.64
CA HIS A 358 -1.52 5.58 4.72
C HIS A 358 -1.82 5.10 6.15
N THR A 359 -3.06 4.85 6.49
CA THR A 359 -3.45 4.50 7.88
C THR A 359 -3.25 3.04 8.23
N HIS A 360 -2.79 2.20 7.29
CA HIS A 360 -2.64 0.75 7.44
C HIS A 360 -3.95 0.03 7.84
N GLN A 361 -5.09 0.71 7.72
CA GLN A 361 -6.41 0.13 8.01
C GLN A 361 -6.97 -0.58 6.78
N ALA A 362 -7.71 -1.64 7.00
CA ALA A 362 -8.41 -2.34 5.94
C ALA A 362 -9.92 -2.09 6.07
N TYR A 363 -10.53 -1.58 5.02
CA TYR A 363 -11.96 -1.29 5.03
C TYR A 363 -12.57 -1.25 3.61
N LEU A 364 -13.90 -1.40 3.56
CA LEU A 364 -14.74 -1.19 2.38
C LEU A 364 -15.89 -0.26 2.79
N CYS A 365 -15.90 0.96 2.27
CA CYS A 365 -16.83 2.03 2.59
C CYS A 365 -17.64 2.48 1.37
N ASN A 366 -18.74 3.19 1.66
CA ASN A 366 -19.42 4.06 0.71
C ASN A 366 -19.60 5.41 1.40
N LEU A 367 -18.90 6.43 0.93
CA LEU A 367 -18.89 7.76 1.53
C LEU A 367 -19.58 8.79 0.61
N PRO A 368 -20.35 9.74 1.17
CA PRO A 368 -21.02 10.76 0.36
C PRO A 368 -20.01 11.78 -0.17
N ASN A 369 -20.08 12.10 -1.46
CA ASN A 369 -19.34 13.19 -2.08
C ASN A 369 -20.06 14.54 -1.89
N ARG A 370 -19.54 15.61 -2.53
CA ARG A 370 -20.10 16.98 -2.42
C ARG A 370 -21.57 17.15 -2.85
N VAL A 371 -22.13 16.21 -3.59
CA VAL A 371 -23.56 16.20 -3.99
C VAL A 371 -24.37 15.13 -3.27
N GLY A 372 -23.76 14.38 -2.35
CA GLY A 372 -24.39 13.31 -1.58
C GLY A 372 -24.43 11.95 -2.29
N ARG A 373 -23.80 11.80 -3.48
CA ARG A 373 -23.64 10.48 -4.11
C ARG A 373 -22.63 9.65 -3.31
N LEU A 374 -22.99 8.41 -3.04
CA LEU A 374 -22.09 7.48 -2.35
C LEU A 374 -20.99 7.00 -3.30
N ILE A 375 -19.74 7.29 -2.96
CA ILE A 375 -18.55 6.81 -3.67
C ILE A 375 -17.97 5.62 -2.90
N PRO A 376 -17.71 4.48 -3.55
CA PRO A 376 -16.96 3.39 -2.96
C PRO A 376 -15.54 3.83 -2.60
N VAL A 377 -15.10 3.47 -1.37
CA VAL A 377 -13.76 3.76 -0.86
C VAL A 377 -13.18 2.46 -0.30
N THR A 378 -12.00 2.05 -0.78
CA THR A 378 -11.36 0.80 -0.37
C THR A 378 -9.98 1.06 0.23
N SER A 379 -9.58 0.22 1.18
CA SER A 379 -8.19 0.11 1.64
C SER A 379 -7.88 -1.34 1.98
N ALA A 380 -6.69 -1.79 1.63
CA ALA A 380 -6.23 -3.18 1.75
C ALA A 380 -5.27 -3.41 2.93
N GLY A 381 -5.33 -2.56 3.96
CA GLY A 381 -4.45 -2.70 5.12
C GLY A 381 -3.01 -2.32 4.82
N SER A 382 -2.07 -3.25 5.04
CA SER A 382 -0.65 -2.98 4.80
C SER A 382 0.14 -4.28 4.57
N PHE A 383 1.38 -4.11 4.07
CA PHE A 383 2.42 -5.14 3.96
C PHE A 383 2.03 -6.29 3.03
N GLY A 384 1.16 -6.03 2.04
CA GLY A 384 0.72 -7.03 1.08
C GLY A 384 -0.08 -8.19 1.68
N ARG A 385 -0.60 -8.07 2.93
CA ARG A 385 -1.42 -9.10 3.59
C ARG A 385 -2.82 -9.21 3.03
N LEU A 386 -3.28 -8.16 2.36
CA LEU A 386 -4.57 -8.09 1.67
C LEU A 386 -4.38 -7.59 0.24
N VAL A 387 -5.34 -7.92 -0.61
CA VAL A 387 -5.54 -7.33 -1.93
C VAL A 387 -7.02 -7.07 -2.13
N SER A 388 -7.39 -5.90 -2.62
CA SER A 388 -8.76 -5.58 -3.00
C SER A 388 -9.02 -6.09 -4.42
N GLU A 389 -9.99 -6.99 -4.58
CA GLU A 389 -10.57 -7.36 -5.88
C GLU A 389 -11.75 -6.44 -6.14
N ILE A 390 -11.70 -5.69 -7.25
CA ILE A 390 -12.72 -4.70 -7.60
C ILE A 390 -13.25 -4.98 -8.99
N ASP A 391 -14.58 -5.07 -9.09
CA ASP A 391 -15.34 -5.16 -10.32
C ASP A 391 -15.90 -3.78 -10.66
N LEU A 392 -15.35 -3.17 -11.71
CA LEU A 392 -15.81 -1.88 -12.20
C LEU A 392 -16.47 -2.07 -13.57
N THR A 393 -17.76 -1.73 -13.65
CA THR A 393 -18.55 -1.85 -14.88
C THR A 393 -18.71 -0.50 -15.55
N ILE A 394 -18.20 -0.38 -16.79
CA ILE A 394 -18.36 0.80 -17.64
C ILE A 394 -19.56 0.64 -18.55
N ASN A 395 -20.45 1.63 -18.60
CA ASN A 395 -21.47 1.76 -19.63
C ASN A 395 -20.81 2.26 -20.91
N THR A 396 -20.82 1.46 -21.98
CA THR A 396 -20.07 1.75 -23.20
C THR A 396 -20.64 2.92 -24.03
N ALA A 397 -21.92 3.30 -23.79
CA ALA A 397 -22.55 4.44 -24.46
C ALA A 397 -22.16 5.78 -23.82
N THR A 398 -22.18 5.85 -22.48
CA THR A 398 -21.78 7.05 -21.74
C THR A 398 -20.26 7.10 -21.50
N ARG A 399 -19.60 5.93 -21.56
CA ARG A 399 -18.19 5.71 -21.21
C ARG A 399 -17.89 6.05 -19.75
N ASP A 400 -18.89 5.89 -18.91
CA ASP A 400 -18.87 6.22 -17.50
C ASP A 400 -19.10 4.97 -16.66
N VAL A 401 -18.69 4.97 -15.40
CA VAL A 401 -18.88 3.85 -14.49
C VAL A 401 -20.35 3.77 -14.08
N SER A 402 -20.90 2.58 -14.16
CA SER A 402 -22.30 2.30 -13.77
C SER A 402 -22.43 1.47 -12.51
N LEU A 403 -21.38 0.72 -12.14
CA LEU A 403 -21.38 -0.14 -10.96
C LEU A 403 -19.94 -0.39 -10.51
N VAL A 404 -19.71 -0.37 -9.20
CA VAL A 404 -18.47 -0.82 -8.56
C VAL A 404 -18.83 -1.80 -7.45
N ASN A 405 -18.21 -2.98 -7.46
CA ASN A 405 -18.24 -3.94 -6.37
C ASN A 405 -16.79 -4.22 -5.92
N ALA A 406 -16.54 -4.22 -4.64
CA ALA A 406 -15.21 -4.45 -4.08
C ALA A 406 -15.24 -5.50 -2.98
N SER A 407 -14.17 -6.26 -2.86
CA SER A 407 -13.92 -7.18 -1.75
C SER A 407 -12.45 -7.19 -1.40
N ASN A 408 -12.12 -7.24 -0.11
CA ASN A 408 -10.77 -7.46 0.37
C ASN A 408 -10.52 -8.96 0.55
N LEU A 409 -9.46 -9.46 -0.07
CA LEU A 409 -9.03 -10.86 -0.01
C LEU A 409 -7.77 -10.94 0.85
N ILE A 410 -7.73 -11.90 1.78
CA ILE A 410 -6.49 -12.19 2.52
C ILE A 410 -5.54 -12.90 1.56
N VAL A 411 -4.31 -12.41 1.46
CA VAL A 411 -3.22 -13.04 0.70
C VAL A 411 -2.70 -14.22 1.54
N ASP A 412 -3.49 -15.27 1.60
CA ASP A 412 -3.29 -16.45 2.44
C ASP A 412 -2.18 -17.34 1.89
N ARG A 413 -1.19 -17.65 2.73
CA ARG A 413 -0.04 -18.51 2.46
C ARG A 413 -0.20 -19.93 3.05
N THR A 414 -1.38 -20.31 3.52
CA THR A 414 -1.62 -21.64 4.06
C THR A 414 -1.21 -22.72 3.04
N PRO A 415 -0.39 -23.71 3.42
CA PRO A 415 0.03 -24.78 2.51
C PRO A 415 -1.15 -25.50 1.86
N GLY A 416 -1.07 -25.70 0.54
CA GLY A 416 -2.15 -26.32 -0.25
C GLY A 416 -3.17 -25.31 -0.81
N GLY A 417 -3.03 -24.01 -0.49
CA GLY A 417 -3.78 -22.91 -1.07
C GLY A 417 -3.24 -22.43 -2.42
N VAL A 418 -3.14 -21.12 -2.59
CA VAL A 418 -2.62 -20.51 -3.83
C VAL A 418 -1.12 -20.80 -3.97
N THR A 419 -0.68 -21.21 -5.15
CA THR A 419 0.74 -21.47 -5.43
C THR A 419 1.48 -20.15 -5.65
N PRO A 420 2.53 -19.84 -4.86
CA PRO A 420 3.35 -18.64 -5.05
C PRO A 420 4.00 -18.58 -6.43
N VAL A 421 4.29 -17.37 -6.91
CA VAL A 421 4.96 -17.16 -8.20
C VAL A 421 6.46 -17.43 -8.06
N ALA A 422 6.94 -18.51 -8.67
CA ALA A 422 8.30 -19.02 -8.50
C ALA A 422 9.41 -18.02 -8.84
N SER A 423 9.24 -17.16 -9.86
CA SER A 423 10.22 -16.12 -10.19
C SER A 423 10.38 -15.09 -9.08
N LEU A 424 9.30 -14.73 -8.40
CA LEU A 424 9.34 -13.83 -7.25
C LEU A 424 9.91 -14.50 -6.01
N THR A 425 9.57 -15.77 -5.75
CA THR A 425 10.22 -16.54 -4.68
C THR A 425 11.73 -16.59 -4.88
N THR A 426 12.20 -16.78 -6.12
CA THR A 426 13.63 -16.77 -6.45
C THR A 426 14.25 -15.40 -6.21
N LEU A 427 13.61 -14.31 -6.67
CA LEU A 427 14.08 -12.94 -6.44
C LEU A 427 14.27 -12.65 -4.93
N VAL A 428 13.24 -12.95 -4.14
CA VAL A 428 13.27 -12.73 -2.68
C VAL A 428 14.38 -13.54 -2.01
N ASN A 429 14.54 -14.82 -2.39
CA ASN A 429 15.59 -15.67 -1.84
C ASN A 429 16.99 -15.16 -2.18
N ASN A 430 17.21 -14.67 -3.40
CA ASN A 430 18.51 -14.14 -3.82
C ASN A 430 18.88 -12.88 -3.05
N TYR A 431 17.96 -11.91 -2.92
CA TYR A 431 18.20 -10.71 -2.12
C TYR A 431 18.33 -11.02 -0.63
N SER A 432 17.56 -11.96 -0.10
CA SER A 432 17.69 -12.42 1.29
C SER A 432 19.08 -13.03 1.54
N ALA A 433 19.60 -13.80 0.59
CA ALA A 433 20.95 -14.37 0.70
C ALA A 433 22.05 -13.30 0.70
N LEU A 434 21.89 -12.21 -0.08
CA LEU A 434 22.81 -11.07 -0.06
C LEU A 434 22.73 -10.26 1.25
N ALA A 435 21.53 -10.09 1.80
CA ALA A 435 21.33 -9.36 3.04
C ALA A 435 21.73 -10.18 4.30
N ALA A 436 21.68 -11.51 4.24
CA ALA A 436 21.83 -12.40 5.39
C ALA A 436 23.10 -12.15 6.24
N PRO A 437 24.30 -11.88 5.68
CA PRO A 437 25.49 -11.63 6.48
C PRO A 437 25.36 -10.42 7.42
N ILE A 438 24.57 -9.42 7.04
CA ILE A 438 24.27 -8.24 7.86
C ILE A 438 23.03 -8.49 8.70
N ALA A 439 21.93 -8.95 8.07
CA ALA A 439 20.65 -9.16 8.73
C ALA A 439 20.73 -10.10 9.95
N ASN A 440 21.51 -11.17 9.84
CA ASN A 440 21.60 -12.21 10.86
C ASN A 440 22.69 -11.94 11.91
N GLN A 441 23.36 -10.78 11.87
CA GLN A 441 24.29 -10.41 12.91
C GLN A 441 23.54 -10.22 14.23
N ALA A 442 23.86 -11.02 15.24
CA ALA A 442 23.30 -10.86 16.58
C ALA A 442 23.82 -9.57 17.23
N LEU A 443 22.92 -8.73 17.70
CA LEU A 443 23.24 -7.50 18.45
C LEU A 443 23.22 -7.75 19.94
N GLY A 444 22.36 -8.65 20.41
CA GLY A 444 22.20 -8.99 21.82
C GLY A 444 20.98 -9.87 22.04
N SER A 445 20.33 -9.72 23.19
CA SER A 445 19.17 -10.53 23.52
C SER A 445 18.16 -9.78 24.40
N ILE A 446 16.92 -10.30 24.44
CA ILE A 446 15.82 -9.82 25.30
C ILE A 446 15.36 -10.91 26.23
N THR A 447 14.72 -10.55 27.34
CA THR A 447 14.19 -11.53 28.33
C THR A 447 12.76 -11.96 28.02
N THR A 448 11.99 -11.17 27.30
CA THR A 448 10.60 -11.35 26.87
C THR A 448 10.30 -10.34 25.76
N ASP A 449 9.10 -10.39 25.16
CA ASP A 449 8.68 -9.40 24.17
C ASP A 449 8.84 -7.97 24.70
N ILE A 450 9.35 -7.07 23.85
CA ILE A 450 9.41 -5.63 24.11
C ILE A 450 8.54 -4.93 23.07
N ALA A 451 7.33 -4.51 23.49
CA ALA A 451 6.31 -4.01 22.59
C ALA A 451 6.33 -2.48 22.44
N ARG A 452 5.96 -2.00 21.25
CA ARG A 452 5.68 -0.59 20.96
C ARG A 452 4.27 -0.16 21.36
N THR A 453 3.43 -1.09 21.80
CA THR A 453 2.07 -0.80 22.26
C THR A 453 2.12 0.14 23.46
N GLN A 454 1.40 1.27 23.35
CA GLN A 454 1.35 2.28 24.39
C GLN A 454 0.35 1.91 25.49
N ASN A 455 0.70 2.24 26.73
CA ASN A 455 -0.19 2.19 27.88
C ASN A 455 -1.17 3.39 27.89
N ALA A 456 -1.98 3.54 28.94
CA ALA A 456 -2.95 4.63 29.07
C ALA A 456 -2.32 6.04 29.12
N GLY A 457 -1.05 6.13 29.52
CA GLY A 457 -0.26 7.38 29.49
C GLY A 457 0.36 7.70 28.14
N GLY A 458 0.31 6.74 27.19
CA GLY A 458 0.94 6.88 25.89
C GLY A 458 2.39 6.41 25.87
N GLU A 459 2.89 5.76 26.93
CA GLU A 459 4.24 5.22 27.05
C GLU A 459 4.32 3.79 26.52
N SER A 460 5.40 3.42 25.84
CA SER A 460 5.65 2.06 25.38
C SER A 460 7.01 1.55 25.88
N ALA A 461 7.07 0.26 26.24
CA ALA A 461 8.31 -0.34 26.72
C ALA A 461 9.44 -0.28 25.68
N LEU A 462 9.13 -0.44 24.39
CA LEU A 462 10.13 -0.35 23.33
C LEU A 462 10.57 1.11 23.10
N GLY A 463 9.65 2.05 23.22
CA GLY A 463 9.98 3.47 23.14
C GLY A 463 10.93 3.91 24.25
N ASP A 464 10.77 3.36 25.44
CA ASP A 464 11.70 3.59 26.57
C ASP A 464 13.11 3.07 26.27
N VAL A 465 13.21 1.84 25.76
CA VAL A 465 14.50 1.23 25.38
C VAL A 465 15.21 2.05 24.30
N ILE A 466 14.48 2.47 23.26
CA ILE A 466 15.05 3.31 22.19
C ILE A 466 15.53 4.66 22.74
N ALA A 467 14.70 5.33 23.54
CA ALA A 467 15.08 6.62 24.13
C ALA A 467 16.30 6.48 25.08
N ASP A 468 16.39 5.38 25.81
CA ASP A 468 17.55 5.08 26.67
C ASP A 468 18.83 4.87 25.84
N ALA A 469 18.75 4.12 24.74
CA ALA A 469 19.86 3.92 23.81
C ALA A 469 20.35 5.26 23.21
N GLN A 470 19.43 6.11 22.76
CA GLN A 470 19.73 7.42 22.22
C GLN A 470 20.39 8.33 23.26
N LEU A 471 19.89 8.32 24.53
CA LEU A 471 20.48 9.07 25.62
C LEU A 471 21.90 8.59 25.91
N GLU A 472 22.12 7.29 26.08
CA GLU A 472 23.42 6.72 26.40
C GLU A 472 24.46 7.06 25.35
N SER A 473 24.11 6.96 24.07
CA SER A 473 25.00 7.33 22.95
C SER A 473 25.39 8.81 22.92
N THR A 474 24.58 9.71 23.49
CA THR A 474 24.76 11.16 23.43
C THR A 474 25.04 11.83 24.77
N ALA A 475 24.97 11.10 25.89
CA ALA A 475 25.23 11.61 27.24
C ALA A 475 26.69 12.04 27.49
N PRO A 476 27.74 11.38 26.93
CA PRO A 476 29.11 11.85 27.09
C PRO A 476 29.26 13.28 26.56
N ALA A 477 29.97 14.15 27.31
CA ALA A 477 30.13 15.56 26.97
C ALA A 477 30.68 15.79 25.55
N ALA A 478 31.59 14.92 25.09
CA ALA A 478 32.16 14.97 23.75
C ALA A 478 31.16 14.58 22.64
N LEU A 479 30.11 13.83 22.98
CA LEU A 479 29.08 13.34 22.06
C LEU A 479 27.74 14.12 22.15
N GLY A 480 27.70 15.20 22.95
CA GLY A 480 26.55 16.08 23.04
C GLY A 480 26.17 16.50 24.45
N GLY A 481 26.49 15.71 25.47
CA GLY A 481 26.18 16.00 26.88
C GLY A 481 24.68 15.98 27.14
N ALA A 482 23.92 15.14 26.43
CA ALA A 482 22.46 15.04 26.57
C ALA A 482 22.08 14.53 27.97
N VAL A 483 20.98 15.06 28.50
CA VAL A 483 20.41 14.67 29.81
C VAL A 483 19.03 14.04 29.66
N VAL A 484 18.44 14.11 28.48
CA VAL A 484 17.17 13.48 28.13
C VAL A 484 17.11 13.20 26.63
N ALA A 485 16.46 12.10 26.26
CA ALA A 485 16.15 11.76 24.87
C ALA A 485 14.64 11.75 24.65
N PHE A 486 14.24 12.10 23.41
CA PHE A 486 12.86 12.05 22.93
C PHE A 486 12.76 11.24 21.65
N MET A 487 11.86 10.26 21.61
CA MET A 487 11.58 9.43 20.44
C MET A 487 10.12 9.52 20.02
N ASN A 488 9.86 9.73 18.74
CA ASN A 488 8.50 9.75 18.21
C ASN A 488 7.96 8.33 18.01
N PRO A 489 6.68 8.07 18.34
CA PRO A 489 6.10 6.74 18.20
C PRO A 489 6.06 6.25 16.73
N GLY A 490 5.93 7.16 15.76
CA GLY A 490 5.94 6.85 14.33
C GLY A 490 7.28 6.29 13.84
N GLY A 491 8.37 6.60 14.53
CA GLY A 491 9.70 6.06 14.26
C GLY A 491 9.93 4.63 14.75
N ILE A 492 8.94 4.01 15.42
CA ILE A 492 9.01 2.64 15.97
C ILE A 492 8.09 1.73 15.15
N ARG A 493 8.65 0.94 14.24
CA ARG A 493 7.88 0.27 13.18
C ARG A 493 7.47 -1.17 13.50
N ALA A 494 8.19 -1.87 14.37
CA ALA A 494 7.91 -3.25 14.79
C ALA A 494 8.15 -3.42 16.29
N ASP A 495 7.75 -4.58 16.82
CA ASP A 495 8.05 -5.02 18.19
C ASP A 495 9.31 -5.91 18.17
N PHE A 496 10.04 -6.01 19.29
CA PHE A 496 10.93 -7.14 19.51
C PHE A 496 10.12 -8.29 20.12
N THR A 497 10.14 -9.46 19.48
CA THR A 497 9.41 -10.66 19.91
C THR A 497 10.38 -11.72 20.41
N TYR A 498 10.14 -12.26 21.61
CA TYR A 498 11.02 -13.24 22.25
C TYR A 498 11.09 -14.57 21.47
N PRO A 499 9.95 -15.16 21.02
CA PRO A 499 9.99 -16.40 20.24
C PRO A 499 10.31 -16.13 18.75
N SER A 500 11.24 -15.22 18.47
CA SER A 500 11.68 -14.89 17.12
C SER A 500 12.95 -15.69 16.81
N SER A 501 12.88 -16.49 15.75
CA SER A 501 13.98 -17.32 15.28
C SER A 501 13.90 -17.44 13.76
N ALA A 502 13.65 -16.32 13.07
CA ALA A 502 13.45 -16.30 11.62
C ALA A 502 14.66 -16.84 10.83
N SER A 503 15.85 -16.67 11.40
CA SER A 503 17.13 -17.13 10.82
C SER A 503 17.73 -18.32 11.61
N GLY A 504 17.02 -18.85 12.61
CA GLY A 504 17.50 -19.94 13.47
C GLY A 504 18.43 -19.48 14.58
N GLU A 505 18.43 -18.19 14.95
CA GLU A 505 19.29 -17.56 15.96
C GLU A 505 18.95 -17.98 17.39
N GLY A 506 17.72 -18.44 17.64
CA GLY A 506 17.20 -18.84 18.95
C GLY A 506 16.35 -17.78 19.63
N ASP A 507 15.48 -18.25 20.55
CA ASP A 507 14.55 -17.39 21.27
C ASP A 507 15.27 -16.29 22.05
N GLY A 508 14.77 -15.07 21.92
CA GLY A 508 15.25 -13.87 22.61
C GLY A 508 16.52 -13.26 22.02
N VAL A 509 17.16 -13.85 21.02
CA VAL A 509 18.25 -13.18 20.30
C VAL A 509 17.66 -12.08 19.45
N VAL A 510 18.29 -10.90 19.45
CA VAL A 510 17.93 -9.75 18.60
C VAL A 510 19.01 -9.61 17.54
N THR A 511 18.58 -9.68 16.28
CA THR A 511 19.45 -9.52 15.11
C THR A 511 19.45 -8.08 14.60
N TYR A 512 20.44 -7.74 13.79
CA TYR A 512 20.51 -6.44 13.10
C TYR A 512 19.26 -6.20 12.22
N GLY A 513 18.79 -7.23 11.51
CA GLY A 513 17.59 -7.14 10.67
C GLY A 513 16.33 -6.83 11.47
N GLU A 514 16.18 -7.38 12.67
CA GLU A 514 15.06 -7.08 13.57
C GLU A 514 15.17 -5.65 14.10
N ALA A 515 16.32 -5.22 14.56
CA ALA A 515 16.57 -3.86 15.04
C ALA A 515 16.32 -2.84 13.90
N PHE A 516 16.78 -3.15 12.69
CA PHE A 516 16.49 -2.33 11.50
C PHE A 516 14.98 -2.28 11.21
N THR A 517 14.26 -3.39 11.35
CA THR A 517 12.81 -3.41 11.17
C THR A 517 12.07 -2.54 12.20
N VAL A 518 12.64 -2.40 13.40
CA VAL A 518 12.13 -1.51 14.46
C VAL A 518 12.39 -0.03 14.12
N GLN A 519 13.59 0.31 13.65
CA GLN A 519 14.01 1.68 13.30
C GLN A 519 14.60 1.75 11.88
N PRO A 520 13.79 1.69 10.81
CA PRO A 520 14.30 1.49 9.44
C PRO A 520 14.72 2.78 8.71
N PHE A 521 14.76 3.93 9.39
CA PHE A 521 14.91 5.23 8.72
C PHE A 521 16.35 5.72 8.61
N GLY A 522 17.30 5.11 9.32
CA GLY A 522 18.70 5.52 9.29
C GLY A 522 18.93 6.97 9.76
N ASN A 523 18.13 7.45 10.70
CA ASN A 523 18.30 8.80 11.23
C ASN A 523 19.60 8.94 12.01
N SER A 524 20.25 10.09 11.89
CA SER A 524 21.32 10.46 12.82
C SER A 524 20.72 10.96 14.13
N LEU A 525 21.40 10.72 15.25
CA LEU A 525 21.10 11.37 16.51
C LEU A 525 21.52 12.84 16.45
N VAL A 526 20.71 13.70 17.03
CA VAL A 526 20.97 15.15 17.09
C VAL A 526 20.75 15.62 18.51
N THR A 527 21.77 16.29 19.07
CA THR A 527 21.67 16.93 20.39
C THR A 527 21.53 18.43 20.23
N LYS A 528 20.55 19.02 20.91
CA LYS A 528 20.29 20.47 20.93
C LYS A 528 20.12 20.97 22.36
N THR A 529 20.20 22.29 22.57
CA THR A 529 19.92 22.95 23.84
C THR A 529 18.52 23.54 23.78
N LEU A 530 17.64 23.15 24.70
CA LEU A 530 16.31 23.72 24.91
C LEU A 530 16.22 24.29 26.34
N THR A 531 15.46 25.37 26.52
CA THR A 531 15.07 25.83 27.87
C THR A 531 14.02 24.89 28.45
N GLY A 532 13.89 24.86 29.77
CA GLY A 532 12.82 24.10 30.42
C GLY A 532 11.42 24.51 29.93
N GLN A 533 11.20 25.81 29.65
CA GLN A 533 9.96 26.28 29.05
C GLN A 533 9.73 25.66 27.68
N GLN A 534 10.75 25.60 26.83
CA GLN A 534 10.66 24.94 25.52
C GLN A 534 10.37 23.45 25.68
N ILE A 535 10.90 22.76 26.70
CA ILE A 535 10.54 21.36 26.97
C ILE A 535 9.04 21.23 27.31
N TYR A 536 8.49 22.14 28.17
CA TYR A 536 7.05 22.15 28.41
C TYR A 536 6.25 22.40 27.13
N ASP A 537 6.65 23.36 26.30
CA ASP A 537 6.01 23.67 25.03
C ASP A 537 6.10 22.51 24.05
N LEU A 538 7.22 21.79 24.03
CA LEU A 538 7.39 20.55 23.26
C LEU A 538 6.40 19.47 23.67
N LEU A 539 6.27 19.21 24.97
CA LEU A 539 5.32 18.23 25.49
C LEU A 539 3.87 18.60 25.17
N GLU A 540 3.53 19.89 25.15
CA GLU A 540 2.19 20.36 24.76
C GLU A 540 1.97 20.22 23.22
N GLN A 541 3.00 20.12 22.39
CA GLN A 541 2.85 19.85 20.96
C GLN A 541 2.34 18.44 20.68
N GLN A 542 2.41 17.49 21.60
CA GLN A 542 1.91 16.12 21.45
C GLN A 542 0.42 16.03 21.11
N TRP A 543 -0.35 17.05 21.50
CA TRP A 543 -1.77 17.25 21.20
C TRP A 543 -2.07 18.65 20.65
N GLY A 544 -1.04 19.29 20.12
CA GLY A 544 -1.10 20.62 19.53
C GLY A 544 -2.08 20.72 18.35
N ALA A 545 -2.44 21.95 18.00
CA ALA A 545 -3.42 22.21 16.94
C ALA A 545 -3.06 21.62 15.57
N LEU A 546 -1.78 21.39 15.31
CA LEU A 546 -1.30 20.80 14.06
C LEU A 546 -1.28 19.26 14.05
N GLN A 547 -1.49 18.59 15.21
CA GLN A 547 -1.49 17.15 15.27
C GLN A 547 -2.78 16.55 14.67
N PRO A 548 -2.69 15.48 13.87
CA PRO A 548 -3.88 14.76 13.40
C PRO A 548 -4.50 13.88 14.49
N PHE A 549 -3.69 13.44 15.47
CA PHE A 549 -4.07 12.67 16.66
C PHE A 549 -3.03 12.90 17.76
N GLY A 550 -3.28 12.43 18.99
CA GLY A 550 -2.32 12.55 20.08
C GLY A 550 -1.05 11.73 19.81
N ARG A 551 0.10 12.39 19.69
CA ARG A 551 1.41 11.77 19.47
C ARG A 551 2.27 11.92 20.70
N ILE A 552 2.37 10.90 21.52
CA ILE A 552 3.15 10.94 22.77
C ILE A 552 4.60 10.56 22.48
N LEU A 553 5.52 11.51 22.70
CA LEU A 553 6.96 11.26 22.63
C LEU A 553 7.37 10.32 23.74
N GLN A 554 8.12 9.29 23.40
CA GLN A 554 8.76 8.39 24.35
C GLN A 554 9.99 9.07 24.94
N VAL A 555 10.26 8.86 26.22
CA VAL A 555 11.29 9.61 26.93
C VAL A 555 12.29 8.65 27.61
N SER A 556 13.55 9.10 27.72
CA SER A 556 14.61 8.32 28.34
C SER A 556 14.49 8.24 29.86
N ASN A 557 15.18 7.25 30.42
CA ASN A 557 15.32 7.09 31.86
C ASN A 557 15.78 8.37 32.57
N GLY A 558 15.30 8.61 33.77
CA GLY A 558 15.52 9.84 34.53
C GLY A 558 14.57 10.97 34.20
N PHE A 559 13.89 10.97 33.04
CA PHE A 559 12.88 11.96 32.69
C PHE A 559 11.48 11.42 32.92
N SER A 560 10.59 12.24 33.51
CA SER A 560 9.19 11.86 33.74
C SER A 560 8.28 13.07 33.78
N TYR A 561 6.99 12.85 33.42
CA TYR A 561 5.96 13.88 33.54
C TYR A 561 4.56 13.31 33.71
N GLN A 562 3.61 14.17 34.13
CA GLN A 562 2.19 13.83 34.21
C GLN A 562 1.37 14.72 33.28
N HIS A 563 0.31 14.13 32.72
CA HIS A 563 -0.63 14.86 31.87
C HIS A 563 -2.08 14.41 32.08
N MET A 564 -3.02 15.28 31.73
CA MET A 564 -4.47 15.02 31.78
C MET A 564 -5.07 14.72 30.41
N PHE A 565 -4.25 14.67 29.34
CA PHE A 565 -4.75 14.45 27.99
C PHE A 565 -5.39 13.03 27.85
N ASP A 566 -6.57 12.98 27.22
CA ASP A 566 -7.19 11.70 26.88
C ASP A 566 -6.73 11.23 25.49
N THR A 567 -5.94 10.18 25.48
CA THR A 567 -5.35 9.61 24.26
C THR A 567 -6.36 8.91 23.35
N THR A 568 -7.63 8.77 23.75
CA THR A 568 -8.66 8.16 22.90
C THR A 568 -9.00 9.07 21.71
N ALA A 569 -9.18 8.49 20.53
CA ALA A 569 -9.52 9.22 19.31
C ALA A 569 -10.82 10.05 19.46
N ALA A 570 -11.79 9.56 20.23
CA ALA A 570 -13.05 10.26 20.47
C ALA A 570 -12.87 11.60 21.22
N SER A 571 -11.88 11.67 22.12
CA SER A 571 -11.62 12.87 22.94
C SER A 571 -10.66 13.83 22.24
N PHE A 572 -9.89 13.38 21.26
CA PHE A 572 -8.83 14.19 20.64
C PHE A 572 -9.37 15.49 20.03
N ALA A 573 -10.42 15.43 19.23
CA ALA A 573 -10.99 16.60 18.56
C ALA A 573 -11.42 17.70 19.55
N ALA A 574 -11.92 17.31 20.73
CA ALA A 574 -12.35 18.24 21.79
C ALA A 574 -11.19 18.83 22.60
N GLN A 575 -10.05 18.12 22.65
CA GLN A 575 -8.89 18.50 23.46
C GLN A 575 -7.76 19.12 22.63
N LYS A 576 -7.79 18.96 21.32
CA LYS A 576 -6.75 19.42 20.39
C LYS A 576 -6.37 20.89 20.61
N GLY A 577 -5.08 21.14 20.81
CA GLY A 577 -4.55 22.48 21.06
C GLY A 577 -4.67 22.99 22.53
N GLY A 578 -5.20 22.17 23.43
CA GLY A 578 -5.22 22.46 24.87
C GLY A 578 -3.85 22.28 25.52
N LYS A 579 -3.79 22.63 26.80
CA LYS A 579 -2.63 22.42 27.67
C LYS A 579 -2.99 21.40 28.74
N PHE A 580 -2.23 20.31 28.78
CA PHE A 580 -2.55 19.16 29.63
C PHE A 580 -1.37 18.66 30.45
N VAL A 581 -0.15 19.16 30.23
CA VAL A 581 1.02 18.81 31.04
C VAL A 581 0.85 19.45 32.42
N CYS A 582 0.94 18.65 33.47
CA CYS A 582 0.85 19.14 34.82
C CYS A 582 2.06 19.99 35.21
N ASP A 583 1.85 21.23 35.59
CA ASP A 583 2.94 22.11 35.98
C ASP A 583 3.68 21.56 37.21
N GLY A 584 5.02 21.64 37.18
CA GLY A 584 5.88 21.06 38.22
C GLY A 584 6.01 19.54 38.22
N SER A 585 5.28 18.84 37.32
CA SER A 585 5.38 17.37 37.18
C SER A 585 6.51 16.91 36.26
N VAL A 586 7.01 17.78 35.38
CA VAL A 586 8.12 17.47 34.49
C VAL A 586 9.41 17.44 35.29
N LYS A 587 10.00 16.26 35.40
CA LYS A 587 11.16 15.99 36.26
C LYS A 587 12.30 15.40 35.50
N LEU A 588 13.51 15.81 35.88
CA LEU A 588 14.77 15.16 35.48
C LEU A 588 15.47 14.63 36.74
N ASN A 589 15.70 13.33 36.81
CA ASN A 589 16.25 12.62 37.96
C ASN A 589 15.48 12.91 39.27
N GLY A 590 14.14 12.96 39.16
CA GLY A 590 13.24 13.22 40.28
C GLY A 590 13.08 14.70 40.68
N VAL A 591 13.88 15.61 40.12
CA VAL A 591 13.83 17.07 40.38
C VAL A 591 13.02 17.75 39.28
N ALA A 592 12.07 18.62 39.66
CA ALA A 592 11.31 19.39 38.68
C ALA A 592 12.23 20.29 37.86
N ILE A 593 12.05 20.29 36.52
CA ILE A 593 12.86 21.15 35.65
C ILE A 593 12.51 22.63 35.85
N ASP A 594 13.54 23.47 35.86
CA ASP A 594 13.38 24.92 35.87
C ASP A 594 13.13 25.44 34.45
N LYS A 595 12.01 26.15 34.24
CA LYS A 595 11.61 26.67 32.93
C LYS A 595 12.62 27.63 32.31
N THR A 596 13.48 28.27 33.14
CA THR A 596 14.50 29.23 32.69
C THR A 596 15.87 28.62 32.42
N VAL A 597 16.12 27.42 32.93
CA VAL A 597 17.39 26.70 32.77
C VAL A 597 17.46 26.01 31.41
N ALA A 598 18.65 25.94 30.84
CA ALA A 598 18.95 25.26 29.58
C ALA A 598 19.31 23.79 29.83
N TYR A 599 18.73 22.89 29.04
CA TYR A 599 18.95 21.45 29.09
C TYR A 599 19.45 20.95 27.72
N ARG A 600 20.40 20.02 27.72
CA ARG A 600 20.83 19.32 26.52
C ARG A 600 19.88 18.15 26.26
N VAL A 601 19.22 18.16 25.13
CA VAL A 601 18.25 17.13 24.73
C VAL A 601 18.69 16.44 23.44
N THR A 602 18.48 15.14 23.34
CA THR A 602 18.74 14.38 22.10
C THR A 602 17.44 13.87 21.49
N MET A 603 17.43 13.75 20.19
CA MET A 603 16.35 13.20 19.37
C MET A 603 16.96 12.68 18.05
N ASN A 604 16.16 11.98 17.24
CA ASN A 604 16.56 11.66 15.88
C ASN A 604 16.52 12.91 14.96
N SER A 605 17.21 12.84 13.81
CA SER A 605 17.32 13.96 12.86
C SER A 605 15.97 14.41 12.31
N PHE A 606 15.03 13.50 12.10
CA PHE A 606 13.67 13.81 11.69
C PHE A 606 12.96 14.75 12.69
N LEU A 607 12.99 14.43 13.99
CA LEU A 607 12.44 15.28 15.04
C LEU A 607 13.21 16.62 15.17
N ALA A 608 14.55 16.57 15.05
CA ALA A 608 15.38 17.77 15.14
C ALA A 608 15.01 18.83 14.08
N ASP A 609 14.52 18.38 12.91
CA ASP A 609 14.03 19.21 11.81
C ASP A 609 12.52 19.54 11.92
N GLY A 610 11.88 19.18 13.05
CA GLY A 610 10.50 19.51 13.36
C GLY A 610 9.49 18.52 12.79
N GLY A 611 9.91 17.30 12.47
CA GLY A 611 9.05 16.20 12.03
C GLY A 611 7.93 15.92 13.03
N ASP A 612 6.86 15.29 12.57
CA ASP A 612 5.65 15.04 13.36
C ASP A 612 5.03 16.30 14.01
N ASN A 613 5.27 17.48 13.40
CA ASN A 613 4.86 18.79 13.91
C ASN A 613 5.48 19.20 15.27
N PHE A 614 6.60 18.57 15.68
CA PHE A 614 7.35 18.98 16.89
C PHE A 614 8.29 20.14 16.60
N THR A 615 7.73 21.26 16.19
CA THR A 615 8.45 22.44 15.71
C THR A 615 9.30 23.13 16.76
N VAL A 616 9.08 22.88 18.06
CA VAL A 616 9.90 23.39 19.16
C VAL A 616 11.35 22.92 19.03
N PHE A 617 11.61 21.72 18.50
CA PHE A 617 12.99 21.27 18.28
C PHE A 617 13.78 22.18 17.33
N LYS A 618 13.13 22.88 16.39
CA LYS A 618 13.78 23.87 15.52
C LYS A 618 14.31 25.10 16.27
N LEU A 619 13.76 25.38 17.44
CA LEU A 619 14.18 26.50 18.28
C LEU A 619 15.46 26.17 19.09
N GLY A 620 15.84 24.89 19.13
CA GLY A 620 17.02 24.42 19.85
C GLY A 620 18.32 25.01 19.28
N THR A 621 19.23 25.36 20.18
CA THR A 621 20.55 25.91 19.84
C THR A 621 21.67 24.90 20.05
N SER A 622 22.89 25.25 19.67
CA SER A 622 24.10 24.41 19.89
C SER A 622 23.92 22.97 19.39
N GLN A 623 23.42 22.83 18.15
CA GLN A 623 23.20 21.55 17.53
C GLN A 623 24.51 20.79 17.33
N LEU A 624 24.50 19.49 17.67
CA LEU A 624 25.58 18.55 17.41
C LEU A 624 24.98 17.27 16.81
N GLY A 625 25.52 16.81 15.68
CA GLY A 625 25.18 15.50 15.09
C GLY A 625 25.94 14.38 15.80
N GLY A 626 25.31 13.22 15.91
CA GLY A 626 25.82 12.01 16.55
C GLY A 626 25.81 10.80 15.63
N ALA A 627 25.84 9.60 16.23
CA ALA A 627 25.77 8.31 15.55
C ALA A 627 24.40 8.12 14.85
N VAL A 628 24.31 7.11 14.00
CA VAL A 628 23.02 6.63 13.47
C VAL A 628 22.22 6.01 14.61
N ASP A 629 20.89 6.20 14.62
CA ASP A 629 19.99 5.71 15.68
C ASP A 629 20.06 4.18 15.83
N LEU A 630 20.25 3.45 14.74
CA LEU A 630 20.43 2.01 14.75
C LEU A 630 21.78 1.59 15.39
N ASP A 631 22.88 2.34 15.15
CA ASP A 631 24.17 2.09 15.81
C ASP A 631 24.06 2.28 17.32
N SER A 632 23.31 3.31 17.76
CA SER A 632 23.07 3.52 19.18
C SER A 632 22.27 2.39 19.82
N MET A 633 21.35 1.78 19.10
CA MET A 633 20.60 0.60 19.54
C MET A 633 21.55 -0.62 19.63
N GLN A 634 22.41 -0.83 18.64
CA GLN A 634 23.41 -1.90 18.64
C GLN A 634 24.32 -1.81 19.86
N ASP A 635 24.86 -0.62 20.13
CA ASP A 635 25.74 -0.37 21.27
C ASP A 635 25.01 -0.65 22.61
N TYR A 636 23.74 -0.20 22.70
CA TYR A 636 22.92 -0.44 23.88
C TYR A 636 22.67 -1.94 24.13
N PHE A 637 22.32 -2.71 23.09
CA PHE A 637 22.14 -4.16 23.22
C PHE A 637 23.46 -4.85 23.59
N ALA A 638 24.58 -4.43 23.02
CA ALA A 638 25.90 -4.97 23.36
C ALA A 638 26.26 -4.74 24.84
N ALA A 639 25.84 -3.59 25.40
CA ALA A 639 26.14 -3.24 26.80
C ALA A 639 25.17 -3.84 27.82
N HIS A 640 23.88 -4.05 27.44
CA HIS A 640 22.80 -4.32 28.40
C HIS A 640 22.10 -5.66 28.21
N SER A 641 22.54 -6.51 27.25
CA SER A 641 21.90 -7.81 27.05
C SER A 641 22.07 -8.77 28.24
N PRO A 642 21.03 -9.50 28.62
CA PRO A 642 19.67 -9.49 28.03
C PRO A 642 18.82 -8.29 28.47
N VAL A 643 18.25 -7.55 27.50
CA VAL A 643 17.42 -6.38 27.77
C VAL A 643 16.01 -6.84 28.21
N ALA A 644 15.47 -6.21 29.24
CA ALA A 644 14.12 -6.44 29.72
C ALA A 644 13.23 -5.21 29.47
N PRO A 645 11.92 -5.38 29.22
CA PRO A 645 11.01 -4.24 29.21
C PRO A 645 11.01 -3.55 30.58
N GLY A 646 11.18 -2.22 30.58
CA GLY A 646 11.14 -1.39 31.79
C GLY A 646 9.72 -1.24 32.35
N ALA A 647 9.63 -0.70 33.56
CA ALA A 647 8.35 -0.28 34.12
C ALA A 647 7.89 1.00 33.39
N GLN A 648 6.77 0.93 32.70
CA GLN A 648 6.18 2.07 31.99
C GLN A 648 5.57 3.07 32.99
N ASN A 649 6.39 3.93 33.57
CA ASN A 649 6.04 4.88 34.64
C ASN A 649 6.66 6.28 34.46
N ARG A 650 7.25 6.55 33.30
CA ARG A 650 7.85 7.84 32.93
C ARG A 650 6.79 8.83 32.48
N ILE A 651 5.72 8.36 31.82
CA ILE A 651 4.63 9.14 31.25
C ILE A 651 3.32 8.71 31.91
N VAL A 652 2.79 9.55 32.79
CA VAL A 652 1.64 9.16 33.62
C VAL A 652 0.42 10.02 33.31
N LYS A 653 -0.66 9.38 32.87
CA LYS A 653 -1.97 10.03 32.74
C LYS A 653 -2.62 10.15 34.12
N VAL A 654 -3.05 11.33 34.46
CA VAL A 654 -3.78 11.63 35.70
C VAL A 654 -5.14 12.26 35.42
N THR A 655 -6.07 12.17 36.36
CA THR A 655 -7.40 12.78 36.24
C THR A 655 -7.41 14.25 36.68
N SER A 656 -6.43 14.68 37.48
CA SER A 656 -6.21 16.06 37.91
C SER A 656 -4.73 16.27 38.23
N CYS A 657 -4.21 17.45 37.91
CA CYS A 657 -2.86 17.83 38.33
C CYS A 657 -2.86 18.16 39.83
N ALA A 658 -1.83 17.70 40.55
CA ALA A 658 -1.58 18.19 41.92
C ALA A 658 -1.32 19.69 41.87
N ALA A 659 -1.78 20.44 42.89
CA ALA A 659 -1.43 21.84 43.02
C ALA A 659 0.11 21.96 43.09
N ALA A 660 0.68 22.89 42.32
CA ALA A 660 2.10 23.21 42.43
C ALA A 660 2.39 23.69 43.86
N THR A 661 3.18 22.93 44.62
CA THR A 661 3.59 23.26 45.98
C THR A 661 4.80 24.18 45.95
#